data_a6e9e940b88426cc679f37458857534d
#
_entry.id   a6e9e940b88426cc679f37458857534d
#
_cell.length_a   1.000
_cell.length_b   1.000
_cell.length_c   1.000
_cell.angle_alpha   90.00
_cell.angle_beta   90.00
_cell.angle_gamma   90.00
#
_symmetry.space_group_name_H-M   'P 1'
#
loop_
_entity.id
_entity.type
_entity.pdbx_description
1 polymer ?
#
loop_
_entity_poly.entity_id
_entity_poly.type
_entity_poly.pdbx_seq_one_letter_code
_entity_poly.pdbx_strand_id
1 'polypeptide(L)'
;MSLKHLHLMFAAATTLIACVCPAGAQQTAGEPGSAGATTTIDGKQLPPPAPAFGGIIKEKASESQPWWPPRIVPPKGAPNVLLIMTDDQGFGAPSTFGGVIPTPAMDRIARDGLRYTNFHSTSLCSPTRAALITGRNHHSVGFGVVGEVATGYPGYDSIIPIEKGTIGTILKENGYATSWFGKNHNTPSYQSSQAGPFNQWPNGMGFEYFYGFVGGDASQWQPNLFRNTTAIYPFQNNPGWNLQTAMADEAIGYMKQLKEIAPDKPFFVYYVPGATHAPHHPTPEWIKKISEMHLFDEGWNKVRETIFANQKRLGIMPENAQLTAWPKGLPEWDSLSWEEKKLFIRQADVYGAYLAYADHEIGRVIQAVEDLGELNNTLIIYIGGDNGASAEGMLNGTPNEFTTFNGVPVPVKDQFLWYPFWGSERTFPHFAAGWAWAMDTPFKWVKQVPSHFGGTAQGVAMSWPGHINDVGGIRRQFHHVVDIVPTILEATGIPAPDVINGIKQHPVEGVSMLYTWDKANANAPTRHKTQYFEMLGNRAIYHDGWVAATTPATLPWELSTKTPPDVITGYNWELYNVLEDPTQFNDLAAKMPDKLKQMQELFYAEAKKYNVLPLDNTTLARWNTPRPSLTAGRTEFTYSGDLSGVPKSAAPNILNKAYTITAEVEIPKGGAEGMIVTEGGRFGGYGLFLSKGEFGIGRGKVVFLYNLLDLKRTVWEGPELEAGKHTIVFDFKPDEPGLGKAGTGVLYVNGKIVAKNSFEHGTPVTFPEDETFDVGQDTRTGVALLEYRYDAPFKFTGKIDKLTFKLEPEPTADAKP
;
A
#
# COMPACT_ATOMS: atom_id res chain seq x y z
N MET A 1 41.85 77.04 -43.95
CA MET A 1 42.52 76.55 -42.73
C MET A 1 41.45 76.22 -41.73
N SER A 2 41.17 75.11 -41.30
CA SER A 2 41.68 73.98 -40.81
C SER A 2 40.72 73.24 -39.82
N LEU A 3 40.80 72.06 -39.92
CA LEU A 3 40.49 70.93 -39.02
C LEU A 3 39.05 70.74 -38.52
N LYS A 4 38.53 69.69 -39.07
CA LYS A 4 37.34 68.93 -38.62
C LYS A 4 37.70 68.06 -37.42
N HIS A 5 36.79 68.01 -36.40
CA HIS A 5 36.81 67.05 -35.33
C HIS A 5 35.76 65.98 -35.61
N LEU A 6 36.19 64.76 -35.80
CA LEU A 6 35.42 63.57 -35.99
C LEU A 6 35.12 62.94 -34.58
N HIS A 7 33.87 62.92 -34.17
CA HIS A 7 33.42 62.20 -32.93
C HIS A 7 33.10 60.75 -33.31
N LEU A 8 33.91 59.85 -32.84
CA LEU A 8 33.57 58.42 -32.87
C LEU A 8 32.64 58.11 -31.66
N MET A 9 31.43 57.73 -31.95
CA MET A 9 30.54 57.08 -30.97
C MET A 9 30.90 55.61 -30.91
N PHE A 10 31.45 55.13 -29.76
CA PHE A 10 31.51 53.68 -29.43
C PHE A 10 30.17 53.27 -28.86
N ALA A 11 29.42 52.50 -29.61
CA ALA A 11 28.28 51.74 -29.07
C ALA A 11 28.81 50.48 -28.39
N ALA A 12 28.77 50.44 -27.07
CA ALA A 12 29.03 49.25 -26.28
C ALA A 12 27.82 48.29 -26.38
N ALA A 13 27.93 47.28 -27.24
CA ALA A 13 26.99 46.16 -27.24
C ALA A 13 27.33 45.28 -26.05
N THR A 14 26.52 45.36 -25.00
CA THR A 14 26.55 44.41 -23.87
C THR A 14 25.91 43.11 -24.32
N THR A 15 26.69 42.16 -24.80
CA THR A 15 26.26 40.80 -25.06
C THR A 15 26.03 40.13 -23.68
N LEU A 16 24.77 39.96 -23.26
CA LEU A 16 24.40 39.07 -22.21
C LEU A 16 24.74 37.66 -22.69
N ILE A 17 25.90 37.14 -22.26
CA ILE A 17 26.17 35.68 -22.32
C ILE A 17 25.31 35.05 -21.22
N ALA A 18 24.18 34.53 -21.59
CA ALA A 18 23.46 33.57 -20.76
C ALA A 18 24.40 32.36 -20.62
N CYS A 19 25.06 32.21 -19.47
CA CYS A 19 25.73 30.99 -19.08
C CYS A 19 24.67 29.90 -18.99
N VAL A 20 24.44 29.18 -20.08
CA VAL A 20 23.85 27.86 -20.05
C VAL A 20 24.92 27.00 -19.38
N CYS A 21 24.80 26.78 -18.06
CA CYS A 21 25.57 25.75 -17.36
C CYS A 21 25.24 24.44 -18.04
N PRO A 22 26.17 23.67 -18.56
CA PRO A 22 25.91 22.31 -19.00
C PRO A 22 25.52 21.51 -17.77
N ALA A 23 24.34 20.95 -17.77
CA ALA A 23 23.91 19.97 -16.78
C ALA A 23 24.96 18.83 -16.77
N GLY A 24 25.58 18.58 -15.59
CA GLY A 24 26.38 17.39 -15.39
C GLY A 24 27.91 17.54 -15.30
N ALA A 25 28.44 18.74 -15.08
CA ALA A 25 29.88 18.84 -14.74
C ALA A 25 30.12 18.33 -13.31
N GLN A 26 30.91 17.26 -13.17
CA GLN A 26 31.38 16.73 -11.90
C GLN A 26 32.08 17.82 -11.10
N GLN A 27 31.54 18.21 -9.94
CA GLN A 27 32.10 19.23 -9.06
C GLN A 27 32.73 18.56 -7.85
N THR A 28 34.05 18.65 -7.73
CA THR A 28 34.77 18.18 -6.56
C THR A 28 35.05 19.35 -5.62
N ALA A 29 34.72 19.22 -4.35
CA ALA A 29 35.01 20.17 -3.26
C ALA A 29 36.00 19.56 -2.27
N GLY A 30 36.85 20.44 -1.67
CA GLY A 30 37.94 19.99 -0.79
C GLY A 30 39.19 19.60 -1.57
N GLU A 31 40.27 19.30 -0.84
CA GLU A 31 41.54 18.87 -1.42
C GLU A 31 41.38 17.41 -1.94
N PRO A 32 41.65 17.15 -3.24
CA PRO A 32 41.59 15.80 -3.81
C PRO A 32 42.43 14.79 -3.03
N GLY A 33 41.87 13.66 -2.67
CA GLY A 33 42.50 12.61 -1.89
C GLY A 33 42.47 12.82 -0.37
N SER A 34 41.94 13.94 0.15
CA SER A 34 41.71 14.13 1.56
C SER A 34 40.46 13.38 2.04
N ALA A 35 40.42 13.08 3.35
CA ALA A 35 39.25 12.40 3.96
C ALA A 35 37.94 13.24 3.88
N GLY A 36 38.03 14.55 3.70
CA GLY A 36 36.89 15.47 3.59
C GLY A 36 36.47 15.78 2.16
N ALA A 37 37.15 15.24 1.13
CA ALA A 37 36.80 15.51 -0.25
C ALA A 37 35.41 14.99 -0.60
N THR A 38 34.61 15.80 -1.34
CA THR A 38 33.30 15.45 -1.82
C THR A 38 33.19 15.69 -3.32
N THR A 39 32.30 14.95 -4.00
CA THR A 39 32.06 15.11 -5.43
C THR A 39 30.61 14.91 -5.79
N THR A 40 30.10 15.68 -6.76
CA THR A 40 28.87 15.36 -7.46
C THR A 40 29.17 14.42 -8.63
N ILE A 41 28.25 13.59 -9.02
CA ILE A 41 28.38 12.68 -10.17
C ILE A 41 27.46 13.15 -11.31
N ASP A 42 27.70 12.68 -12.53
CA ASP A 42 26.85 12.99 -13.67
C ASP A 42 25.51 12.24 -13.62
N GLY A 43 25.38 11.23 -12.74
CA GLY A 43 24.17 10.46 -12.48
C GLY A 43 23.71 9.54 -13.62
N LYS A 44 24.46 9.46 -14.72
CA LYS A 44 24.09 8.63 -15.89
C LYS A 44 24.38 7.15 -15.68
N GLN A 45 25.44 6.83 -14.94
CA GLN A 45 25.77 5.47 -14.51
C GLN A 45 25.79 5.39 -12.98
N LEU A 46 24.97 4.47 -12.41
CA LEU A 46 24.88 4.24 -10.98
C LEU A 46 25.20 2.77 -10.61
N PRO A 47 26.06 2.52 -9.60
CA PRO A 47 26.99 3.50 -9.04
C PRO A 47 27.98 3.99 -10.13
N PRO A 48 28.61 5.15 -9.92
CA PRO A 48 29.64 5.61 -10.85
C PRO A 48 30.83 4.65 -10.82
N PRO A 49 31.65 4.60 -11.90
CA PRO A 49 32.89 3.82 -11.88
C PRO A 49 33.75 4.21 -10.68
N ALA A 50 34.35 3.23 -10.00
CA ALA A 50 35.28 3.51 -8.92
C ALA A 50 36.45 4.38 -9.44
N PRO A 51 36.77 5.50 -8.77
CA PRO A 51 37.87 6.33 -9.18
C PRO A 51 39.21 5.59 -9.05
N ALA A 52 40.14 5.82 -9.99
CA ALA A 52 41.45 5.28 -9.87
C ALA A 52 42.17 5.85 -8.62
N PHE A 53 43.03 5.06 -7.99
CA PHE A 53 43.83 5.54 -6.86
C PHE A 53 44.73 6.69 -7.30
N GLY A 54 44.53 7.86 -6.69
CA GLY A 54 45.21 9.09 -7.03
C GLY A 54 46.49 9.38 -6.21
N GLY A 55 46.88 8.45 -5.31
CA GLY A 55 48.02 8.57 -4.45
C GLY A 55 49.31 7.94 -5.02
N ILE A 56 50.35 7.79 -4.19
CA ILE A 56 51.59 7.15 -4.54
C ILE A 56 51.85 6.00 -3.59
N ILE A 57 52.08 4.80 -4.13
CA ILE A 57 52.44 3.61 -3.37
C ILE A 57 53.94 3.34 -3.53
N LYS A 58 54.65 3.33 -2.41
CA LYS A 58 56.07 2.88 -2.32
C LYS A 58 56.14 1.68 -1.40
N GLU A 59 57.33 1.08 -1.25
CA GLU A 59 57.50 -0.07 -0.36
C GLU A 59 57.21 0.26 1.10
N LYS A 60 57.45 1.51 1.52
CA LYS A 60 57.18 1.99 2.87
C LYS A 60 56.03 2.96 2.89
N ALA A 61 55.16 2.85 3.89
CA ALA A 61 54.08 3.79 4.11
C ALA A 61 54.54 5.24 4.31
N SER A 62 55.69 5.42 4.96
CA SER A 62 56.33 6.75 5.18
C SER A 62 56.80 7.44 3.92
N GLU A 63 56.95 6.68 2.82
CA GLU A 63 57.37 7.16 1.50
C GLU A 63 56.21 7.21 0.52
N SER A 64 55.05 6.71 0.92
CA SER A 64 53.82 6.64 0.15
C SER A 64 52.94 7.86 0.43
N GLN A 65 52.06 8.20 -0.49
CA GLN A 65 51.04 9.24 -0.37
C GLN A 65 49.67 8.64 -0.37
N PRO A 66 48.92 8.70 0.73
CA PRO A 66 47.54 8.17 0.80
C PRO A 66 46.62 9.03 -0.05
N TRP A 67 45.51 8.40 -0.49
CA TRP A 67 44.46 9.08 -1.24
C TRP A 67 43.12 8.41 -0.94
N TRP A 68 42.13 9.24 -0.56
CA TRP A 68 40.79 8.79 -0.33
C TRP A 68 39.90 9.15 -1.54
N PRO A 69 39.04 8.23 -2.04
CA PRO A 69 38.02 8.59 -3.02
C PRO A 69 37.08 9.65 -2.40
N PRO A 70 36.67 10.66 -3.17
CA PRO A 70 35.76 11.68 -2.66
C PRO A 70 34.37 11.04 -2.39
N ARG A 71 33.74 11.50 -1.32
CA ARG A 71 32.39 11.08 -0.98
C ARG A 71 31.40 11.72 -1.95
N ILE A 72 30.45 10.90 -2.49
CA ILE A 72 29.39 11.37 -3.38
C ILE A 72 28.40 12.22 -2.57
N VAL A 73 28.06 13.38 -3.09
CA VAL A 73 27.05 14.32 -2.56
C VAL A 73 26.11 14.76 -3.68
N PRO A 74 24.86 15.11 -3.37
CA PRO A 74 23.91 15.63 -4.37
C PRO A 74 24.37 16.96 -5.00
N PRO A 75 23.76 17.40 -6.09
CA PRO A 75 23.96 18.72 -6.65
C PRO A 75 23.76 19.81 -5.59
N LYS A 76 24.54 20.90 -5.68
CA LYS A 76 24.43 22.03 -4.74
C LYS A 76 23.03 22.63 -4.77
N GLY A 77 22.38 22.75 -3.60
CA GLY A 77 21.03 23.27 -3.45
C GLY A 77 19.93 22.24 -3.72
N ALA A 78 20.29 20.97 -3.86
CA ALA A 78 19.28 19.90 -3.93
C ALA A 78 18.46 19.85 -2.63
N PRO A 79 17.11 19.88 -2.72
CA PRO A 79 16.24 19.93 -1.55
C PRO A 79 16.13 18.58 -0.84
N ASN A 80 15.71 18.60 0.42
CA ASN A 80 15.05 17.43 1.00
C ASN A 80 13.73 17.16 0.25
N VAL A 81 13.29 15.92 0.26
CA VAL A 81 12.00 15.51 -0.32
C VAL A 81 11.21 14.72 0.72
N LEU A 82 10.00 15.19 1.02
CA LEU A 82 9.00 14.46 1.81
C LEU A 82 7.83 14.10 0.89
N LEU A 83 7.78 12.85 0.47
CA LEU A 83 6.71 12.30 -0.36
C LEU A 83 5.73 11.53 0.52
N ILE A 84 4.49 12.00 0.57
CA ILE A 84 3.41 11.44 1.39
C ILE A 84 2.33 10.91 0.47
N MET A 85 1.83 9.70 0.75
CA MET A 85 0.66 9.14 0.06
C MET A 85 -0.16 8.31 1.04
N THR A 86 -1.43 8.68 1.21
CA THR A 86 -2.42 7.88 1.96
C THR A 86 -2.96 6.74 1.09
N ASP A 87 -3.87 5.94 1.61
CA ASP A 87 -4.40 4.72 1.03
C ASP A 87 -5.92 4.75 1.01
N ASP A 88 -6.60 4.31 -0.04
CA ASP A 88 -8.07 4.20 -0.15
C ASP A 88 -8.86 5.45 0.29
N GLN A 89 -8.26 6.65 0.15
CA GLN A 89 -8.84 7.85 0.75
C GLN A 89 -10.08 8.37 0.00
N GLY A 90 -10.07 8.31 -1.34
CA GLY A 90 -11.07 8.93 -2.19
C GLY A 90 -10.88 10.45 -2.36
N PHE A 91 -11.16 10.97 -3.57
CA PHE A 91 -10.94 12.37 -3.95
C PHE A 91 -11.73 13.35 -3.09
N GLY A 92 -12.99 13.01 -2.76
CA GLY A 92 -13.92 13.85 -2.02
C GLY A 92 -13.85 13.68 -0.50
N ALA A 93 -12.99 12.85 0.06
CA ALA A 93 -12.94 12.62 1.50
C ALA A 93 -12.31 13.78 2.30
N PRO A 94 -11.12 14.32 1.92
CA PRO A 94 -10.41 15.32 2.70
C PRO A 94 -11.01 16.73 2.53
N SER A 95 -11.02 17.53 3.60
CA SER A 95 -11.46 18.92 3.57
C SER A 95 -10.76 19.77 2.52
N THR A 96 -9.50 19.47 2.23
CA THR A 96 -8.67 20.15 1.22
C THR A 96 -9.28 20.11 -0.18
N PHE A 97 -10.03 19.06 -0.50
CA PHE A 97 -10.73 18.86 -1.78
C PHE A 97 -12.26 18.88 -1.64
N GLY A 98 -12.76 19.53 -0.62
CA GLY A 98 -14.20 19.77 -0.40
C GLY A 98 -14.88 18.74 0.51
N GLY A 99 -14.17 17.75 0.99
CA GLY A 99 -14.67 16.72 1.90
C GLY A 99 -15.15 17.26 3.25
N VAL A 100 -15.87 16.42 3.95
CA VAL A 100 -16.37 16.77 5.30
C VAL A 100 -15.38 16.39 6.41
N ILE A 101 -14.41 15.53 6.11
CA ILE A 101 -13.42 15.06 7.08
C ILE A 101 -12.28 16.07 7.19
N PRO A 102 -11.97 16.60 8.39
CA PRO A 102 -10.92 17.61 8.55
C PRO A 102 -9.53 17.01 8.30
N THR A 103 -8.76 17.65 7.41
CA THR A 103 -7.38 17.29 7.06
C THR A 103 -6.45 18.52 7.13
N PRO A 104 -6.23 19.09 8.33
CA PRO A 104 -5.52 20.36 8.49
C PRO A 104 -4.06 20.32 8.03
N ALA A 105 -3.39 19.15 8.05
CA ALA A 105 -2.03 19.04 7.54
C ALA A 105 -2.00 19.17 6.00
N MET A 106 -2.90 18.50 5.30
CA MET A 106 -3.04 18.64 3.85
C MET A 106 -3.50 20.05 3.46
N ASP A 107 -4.43 20.67 4.24
CA ASP A 107 -4.86 22.05 4.07
C ASP A 107 -3.68 23.03 4.17
N ARG A 108 -2.75 22.80 5.12
CA ARG A 108 -1.53 23.59 5.27
C ARG A 108 -0.68 23.55 4.00
N ILE A 109 -0.36 22.36 3.50
CA ILE A 109 0.46 22.19 2.30
C ILE A 109 -0.22 22.83 1.07
N ALA A 110 -1.54 22.68 0.93
CA ALA A 110 -2.32 23.30 -0.13
C ALA A 110 -2.35 24.83 -0.05
N ARG A 111 -2.47 25.38 1.16
CA ARG A 111 -2.47 26.82 1.41
C ARG A 111 -1.08 27.41 1.13
N ASP A 112 -0.01 26.72 1.54
CA ASP A 112 1.37 27.19 1.47
C ASP A 112 2.03 26.80 0.11
N GLY A 113 1.26 26.21 -0.81
CA GLY A 113 1.72 25.74 -2.11
C GLY A 113 0.60 25.64 -3.15
N LEU A 114 0.50 24.50 -3.84
CA LEU A 114 -0.45 24.26 -4.94
C LEU A 114 -1.38 23.08 -4.63
N ARG A 115 -2.59 23.14 -5.19
CA ARG A 115 -3.53 22.00 -5.29
C ARG A 115 -3.66 21.53 -6.72
N TYR A 116 -3.51 20.23 -6.95
CA TYR A 116 -3.78 19.61 -8.25
C TYR A 116 -5.11 18.86 -8.17
N THR A 117 -6.03 19.18 -9.05
CA THR A 117 -7.41 18.65 -9.06
C THR A 117 -7.66 17.66 -10.19
N ASN A 118 -6.66 17.42 -11.04
CA ASN A 118 -6.73 16.50 -12.16
C ASN A 118 -5.46 15.62 -12.21
N PHE A 119 -5.14 15.06 -11.04
CA PHE A 119 -4.05 14.11 -10.86
C PHE A 119 -4.63 12.71 -10.70
N HIS A 120 -4.04 11.73 -11.35
CA HIS A 120 -4.56 10.38 -11.40
C HIS A 120 -3.52 9.36 -10.93
N SER A 121 -4.01 8.28 -10.32
CA SER A 121 -3.28 7.08 -9.98
C SER A 121 -3.78 5.91 -10.83
N THR A 122 -3.37 4.70 -10.52
CA THR A 122 -4.08 3.50 -10.93
C THR A 122 -5.28 3.29 -10.00
N SER A 123 -6.08 2.28 -10.22
CA SER A 123 -7.27 2.01 -9.38
C SER A 123 -7.03 0.98 -8.28
N LEU A 124 -5.77 0.60 -8.02
CA LEU A 124 -5.36 -0.31 -6.96
C LEU A 124 -3.99 0.07 -6.38
N CYS A 125 -3.81 -0.26 -5.10
CA CYS A 125 -2.67 0.17 -4.27
C CYS A 125 -1.31 -0.29 -4.80
N SER A 126 -1.00 -1.59 -4.90
CA SER A 126 0.35 -2.03 -5.32
C SER A 126 0.71 -1.61 -6.75
N PRO A 127 -0.20 -1.57 -7.74
CA PRO A 127 0.05 -0.96 -9.04
C PRO A 127 0.43 0.52 -8.97
N THR A 128 -0.29 1.32 -8.20
CA THR A 128 0.03 2.74 -7.99
C THR A 128 1.39 2.92 -7.33
N ARG A 129 1.69 2.14 -6.29
CA ARG A 129 2.96 2.21 -5.55
C ARG A 129 4.15 1.85 -6.43
N ALA A 130 4.04 0.79 -7.25
CA ALA A 130 5.06 0.42 -8.21
C ALA A 130 5.27 1.51 -9.29
N ALA A 131 4.18 2.07 -9.81
CA ALA A 131 4.23 3.16 -10.79
C ALA A 131 4.87 4.43 -10.20
N LEU A 132 4.51 4.78 -8.95
CA LEU A 132 5.04 5.93 -8.24
C LEU A 132 6.55 5.87 -8.08
N ILE A 133 7.08 4.77 -7.54
CA ILE A 133 8.51 4.67 -7.20
C ILE A 133 9.41 4.46 -8.41
N THR A 134 8.85 4.08 -9.56
CA THR A 134 9.60 3.82 -10.80
C THR A 134 9.44 4.92 -11.85
N GLY A 135 8.39 5.75 -11.76
CA GLY A 135 8.02 6.72 -12.79
C GLY A 135 7.61 6.07 -14.11
N ARG A 136 7.08 4.84 -14.05
CA ARG A 136 6.67 4.03 -15.21
C ARG A 136 5.29 3.45 -14.98
N ASN A 137 4.58 3.20 -16.08
CA ASN A 137 3.26 2.59 -16.03
C ASN A 137 3.29 1.24 -15.31
N HIS A 138 2.25 0.95 -14.55
CA HIS A 138 2.21 -0.19 -13.65
C HIS A 138 2.37 -1.55 -14.37
N HIS A 139 1.81 -1.74 -15.57
CA HIS A 139 2.06 -2.94 -16.37
C HIS A 139 3.50 -3.01 -16.89
N SER A 140 4.12 -1.85 -17.20
CA SER A 140 5.54 -1.84 -17.57
C SER A 140 6.43 -2.43 -16.48
N VAL A 141 6.00 -2.33 -15.23
CA VAL A 141 6.75 -2.79 -14.04
C VAL A 141 6.16 -4.05 -13.41
N GLY A 142 5.34 -4.79 -14.14
CA GLY A 142 4.82 -6.11 -13.70
C GLY A 142 3.59 -6.04 -12.78
N PHE A 143 3.08 -4.85 -12.46
CA PHE A 143 1.98 -4.65 -11.52
C PHE A 143 0.66 -4.31 -12.23
N GLY A 144 0.25 -5.13 -13.20
CA GLY A 144 -1.07 -5.01 -13.84
C GLY A 144 -2.23 -5.32 -12.89
N VAL A 145 -1.96 -5.88 -11.73
CA VAL A 145 -2.91 -6.18 -10.65
C VAL A 145 -2.14 -6.24 -9.33
N VAL A 146 -2.81 -6.38 -8.18
CA VAL A 146 -2.16 -6.57 -6.87
C VAL A 146 -1.42 -7.91 -6.81
N GLY A 147 -0.34 -7.96 -6.02
CA GLY A 147 0.58 -9.10 -5.94
C GLY A 147 -0.08 -10.42 -5.57
N GLU A 148 -1.14 -10.38 -4.77
CA GLU A 148 -1.90 -11.52 -4.27
C GLU A 148 -2.60 -12.30 -5.39
N VAL A 149 -2.89 -11.64 -6.50
CA VAL A 149 -3.52 -12.24 -7.68
C VAL A 149 -2.66 -12.10 -8.95
N ALA A 150 -1.35 -12.01 -8.78
CA ALA A 150 -0.38 -12.01 -9.87
C ALA A 150 -0.50 -13.25 -10.76
N THR A 151 -0.16 -13.09 -12.03
CA THR A 151 -0.16 -14.15 -13.04
C THR A 151 1.19 -14.21 -13.77
N GLY A 152 1.47 -15.27 -14.51
CA GLY A 152 2.78 -15.46 -15.16
C GLY A 152 3.03 -14.62 -16.43
N TYR A 153 2.29 -13.53 -16.65
CA TYR A 153 2.52 -12.62 -17.78
C TYR A 153 3.41 -11.46 -17.37
N PRO A 154 4.30 -10.95 -18.25
CA PRO A 154 5.28 -9.90 -17.91
C PRO A 154 4.68 -8.61 -17.35
N GLY A 155 3.43 -8.27 -17.72
CA GLY A 155 2.72 -7.10 -17.15
C GLY A 155 2.02 -7.39 -15.82
N TYR A 156 2.04 -8.63 -15.30
CA TYR A 156 1.20 -9.07 -14.17
C TYR A 156 1.91 -9.99 -13.18
N ASP A 157 3.24 -10.10 -13.25
CA ASP A 157 4.03 -11.02 -12.42
C ASP A 157 4.42 -10.45 -11.05
N SER A 158 4.09 -9.18 -10.82
CA SER A 158 4.37 -8.44 -9.58
C SER A 158 5.85 -8.39 -9.20
N ILE A 159 6.72 -8.37 -10.21
CA ILE A 159 8.17 -8.19 -10.06
C ILE A 159 8.58 -6.89 -10.75
N ILE A 160 9.16 -5.95 -10.00
CA ILE A 160 9.77 -4.75 -10.60
C ILE A 160 11.04 -5.16 -11.33
N PRO A 161 11.12 -5.03 -12.67
CA PRO A 161 12.30 -5.43 -13.40
C PRO A 161 13.51 -4.56 -13.06
N ILE A 162 14.70 -5.17 -13.04
CA ILE A 162 15.95 -4.47 -12.69
C ILE A 162 16.32 -3.37 -13.73
N GLU A 163 15.81 -3.45 -14.94
CA GLU A 163 15.94 -2.45 -16.00
C GLU A 163 15.08 -1.20 -15.75
N LYS A 164 14.33 -1.17 -14.65
CA LYS A 164 13.39 -0.12 -14.28
C LYS A 164 13.62 0.34 -12.85
N GLY A 165 14.82 0.88 -12.63
CA GLY A 165 15.29 1.32 -11.32
C GLY A 165 14.36 2.32 -10.65
N THR A 166 14.30 2.23 -9.32
CA THR A 166 13.44 3.05 -8.46
C THR A 166 14.05 4.39 -8.12
N ILE A 167 13.23 5.34 -7.74
CA ILE A 167 13.66 6.65 -7.22
C ILE A 167 14.55 6.50 -5.97
N GLY A 168 14.28 5.50 -5.10
CA GLY A 168 15.11 5.20 -3.94
C GLY A 168 16.56 4.90 -4.34
N THR A 169 16.76 4.00 -5.30
CA THR A 169 18.10 3.68 -5.84
C THR A 169 18.77 4.91 -6.47
N ILE A 170 18.02 5.67 -7.27
CA ILE A 170 18.59 6.84 -7.98
C ILE A 170 19.06 7.90 -6.97
N LEU A 171 18.23 8.26 -6.00
CA LEU A 171 18.58 9.29 -5.01
C LEU A 171 19.70 8.81 -4.06
N LYS A 172 19.63 7.57 -3.59
CA LYS A 172 20.66 6.97 -2.73
C LYS A 172 22.06 7.06 -3.38
N GLU A 173 22.18 6.59 -4.63
CA GLU A 173 23.45 6.57 -5.35
C GLU A 173 23.96 7.99 -5.69
N ASN A 174 23.09 9.01 -5.63
CA ASN A 174 23.44 10.44 -5.75
C ASN A 174 23.62 11.13 -4.39
N GLY A 175 23.73 10.37 -3.28
CA GLY A 175 24.14 10.89 -1.97
C GLY A 175 23.01 11.32 -1.03
N TYR A 176 21.74 11.05 -1.34
CA TYR A 176 20.62 11.23 -0.40
C TYR A 176 20.63 10.17 0.70
N ALA A 177 20.05 10.51 1.85
CA ALA A 177 19.58 9.54 2.83
C ALA A 177 18.14 9.16 2.46
N THR A 178 17.89 7.89 2.17
CA THR A 178 16.62 7.41 1.66
C THR A 178 15.91 6.54 2.68
N SER A 179 14.61 6.80 2.92
CA SER A 179 13.82 6.05 3.90
C SER A 179 12.38 5.86 3.45
N TRP A 180 11.78 4.77 3.91
CA TRP A 180 10.39 4.39 3.64
C TRP A 180 9.69 4.07 4.96
N PHE A 181 8.58 4.75 5.25
CA PHE A 181 7.76 4.52 6.43
C PHE A 181 6.34 4.13 6.01
N GLY A 182 5.89 2.94 6.44
CA GLY A 182 4.55 2.45 6.23
C GLY A 182 4.40 1.31 5.24
N LYS A 183 3.29 1.31 4.49
CA LYS A 183 2.90 0.25 3.56
C LYS A 183 3.84 0.13 2.36
N ASN A 184 4.34 -1.08 2.11
CA ASN A 184 5.12 -1.38 0.91
C ASN A 184 4.24 -1.92 -0.23
N HIS A 185 3.62 -3.07 -0.08
CA HIS A 185 2.74 -3.76 -1.03
C HIS A 185 3.36 -4.02 -2.41
N ASN A 186 4.69 -3.98 -2.54
CA ASN A 186 5.42 -4.32 -3.78
C ASN A 186 6.39 -5.48 -3.62
N THR A 187 6.50 -6.05 -2.41
CA THR A 187 7.24 -7.29 -2.19
C THR A 187 6.35 -8.47 -2.57
N PRO A 188 6.74 -9.34 -3.51
CA PRO A 188 5.97 -10.53 -3.85
C PRO A 188 5.77 -11.43 -2.62
N SER A 189 4.59 -12.02 -2.45
CA SER A 189 4.24 -12.80 -1.27
C SER A 189 5.24 -13.92 -0.96
N TYR A 190 5.77 -14.60 -2.00
CA TYR A 190 6.78 -15.67 -1.84
C TYR A 190 8.19 -15.17 -1.51
N GLN A 191 8.41 -13.85 -1.49
CA GLN A 191 9.66 -13.20 -1.06
C GLN A 191 9.50 -12.42 0.25
N SER A 192 8.33 -12.46 0.88
CA SER A 192 8.04 -11.67 2.09
C SER A 192 8.57 -12.30 3.39
N SER A 193 9.21 -13.47 3.32
CA SER A 193 9.78 -14.15 4.49
C SER A 193 11.21 -13.71 4.79
N GLN A 194 11.68 -14.07 6.00
CA GLN A 194 13.07 -13.90 6.45
C GLN A 194 14.11 -14.63 5.59
N ALA A 195 13.66 -15.54 4.71
CA ALA A 195 14.52 -16.23 3.76
C ALA A 195 14.89 -15.39 2.54
N GLY A 196 14.21 -14.25 2.31
CA GLY A 196 14.39 -13.44 1.11
C GLY A 196 13.91 -14.13 -0.19
N PRO A 197 14.44 -13.69 -1.33
CA PRO A 197 15.44 -12.63 -1.54
C PRO A 197 14.89 -11.22 -1.19
N PHE A 198 15.79 -10.32 -0.82
CA PHE A 198 15.39 -8.97 -0.35
C PHE A 198 15.44 -7.89 -1.45
N ASN A 199 15.68 -8.25 -2.71
CA ASN A 199 15.80 -7.30 -3.81
C ASN A 199 14.48 -6.57 -4.15
N GLN A 200 13.32 -7.15 -3.82
CA GLN A 200 12.00 -6.53 -3.96
C GLN A 200 11.47 -5.92 -2.64
N TRP A 201 12.28 -5.93 -1.58
CA TRP A 201 11.98 -5.21 -0.33
C TRP A 201 12.40 -3.74 -0.46
N PRO A 202 11.87 -2.82 0.36
CA PRO A 202 12.28 -1.41 0.33
C PRO A 202 13.80 -1.22 0.35
N ASN A 203 14.52 -1.97 1.18
CA ASN A 203 15.99 -1.90 1.23
C ASN A 203 16.64 -2.33 -0.09
N GLY A 204 16.14 -3.38 -0.75
CA GLY A 204 16.63 -3.81 -2.07
C GLY A 204 16.26 -2.83 -3.19
N MET A 205 15.21 -2.04 -3.00
CA MET A 205 14.77 -0.97 -3.90
C MET A 205 15.43 0.39 -3.64
N GLY A 206 16.49 0.41 -2.81
CA GLY A 206 17.32 1.60 -2.59
C GLY A 206 16.88 2.51 -1.43
N PHE A 207 15.99 2.07 -0.56
CA PHE A 207 15.67 2.77 0.67
C PHE A 207 16.54 2.24 1.81
N GLU A 208 17.48 3.06 2.29
CA GLU A 208 18.46 2.67 3.32
C GLU A 208 17.80 2.32 4.66
N TYR A 209 16.63 2.91 4.92
CA TYR A 209 15.84 2.65 6.12
C TYR A 209 14.40 2.33 5.77
N PHE A 210 13.86 1.29 6.42
CA PHE A 210 12.47 0.89 6.30
C PHE A 210 11.86 0.65 7.67
N TYR A 211 10.67 1.21 7.91
CA TYR A 211 9.82 0.89 9.06
C TYR A 211 8.38 0.80 8.58
N GLY A 212 7.82 -0.41 8.55
CA GLY A 212 6.48 -0.61 7.99
C GLY A 212 6.13 -2.07 7.81
N PHE A 213 5.14 -2.32 6.94
CA PHE A 213 4.66 -3.65 6.61
C PHE A 213 4.72 -3.90 5.11
N VAL A 214 4.84 -5.19 4.70
CA VAL A 214 5.05 -5.57 3.30
C VAL A 214 3.78 -6.06 2.61
N GLY A 215 2.74 -6.41 3.37
CA GLY A 215 1.43 -6.84 2.87
C GLY A 215 0.54 -5.72 2.32
N GLY A 216 -0.65 -6.12 1.86
CA GLY A 216 -1.67 -5.19 1.34
C GLY A 216 -2.39 -4.40 2.41
N ASP A 217 -2.55 -4.98 3.58
CA ASP A 217 -3.19 -4.40 4.77
C ASP A 217 -2.40 -4.72 6.04
N ALA A 218 -2.73 -4.06 7.13
CA ALA A 218 -2.19 -4.35 8.45
C ALA A 218 -3.07 -3.79 9.56
N SER A 219 -3.25 -4.56 10.62
CA SER A 219 -3.78 -4.07 11.89
C SER A 219 -2.95 -2.87 12.35
N GLN A 220 -3.59 -1.80 12.80
CA GLN A 220 -2.85 -0.69 13.40
C GLN A 220 -2.53 -0.94 14.88
N TRP A 221 -3.09 -1.99 15.46
CA TRP A 221 -2.90 -2.38 16.85
C TRP A 221 -1.83 -3.47 17.03
N GLN A 222 -1.80 -4.47 16.12
CA GLN A 222 -0.89 -5.64 16.21
C GLN A 222 -0.42 -6.06 14.82
N PRO A 223 0.29 -5.18 14.08
CA PRO A 223 0.66 -5.40 12.69
C PRO A 223 1.78 -6.43 12.52
N ASN A 224 1.87 -7.01 11.32
CA ASN A 224 3.07 -7.70 10.85
C ASN A 224 4.13 -6.66 10.43
N LEU A 225 4.90 -6.17 11.39
CA LEU A 225 5.75 -4.99 11.26
C LEU A 225 7.24 -5.36 11.14
N PHE A 226 7.93 -4.59 10.31
CA PHE A 226 9.36 -4.75 10.07
C PHE A 226 10.13 -3.46 10.31
N ARG A 227 11.37 -3.61 10.82
CA ARG A 227 12.43 -2.61 10.72
C ARG A 227 13.49 -3.17 9.79
N ASN A 228 13.66 -2.52 8.63
CA ASN A 228 14.41 -3.07 7.50
C ASN A 228 13.84 -4.45 7.09
N THR A 229 14.61 -5.53 7.23
CA THR A 229 14.17 -6.88 6.92
C THR A 229 13.88 -7.73 8.16
N THR A 230 13.84 -7.12 9.35
CA THR A 230 13.66 -7.81 10.63
C THR A 230 12.26 -7.55 11.18
N ALA A 231 11.51 -8.59 11.49
CA ALA A 231 10.21 -8.48 12.15
C ALA A 231 10.36 -7.92 13.57
N ILE A 232 9.46 -7.02 13.96
CA ILE A 232 9.46 -6.38 15.27
C ILE A 232 8.05 -6.37 15.87
N TYR A 233 7.95 -6.32 17.19
CA TYR A 233 6.68 -6.46 17.92
C TYR A 233 6.54 -5.37 19.01
N PRO A 234 6.57 -4.06 18.65
CA PRO A 234 6.57 -2.97 19.64
C PRO A 234 5.25 -2.82 20.40
N PHE A 235 4.18 -3.43 19.91
CA PHE A 235 2.87 -3.45 20.54
C PHE A 235 2.77 -4.43 21.71
N GLN A 236 3.63 -5.44 21.78
CA GLN A 236 3.62 -6.41 22.87
C GLN A 236 3.88 -5.74 24.23
N ASN A 237 3.01 -6.02 25.22
CA ASN A 237 3.04 -5.40 26.54
C ASN A 237 2.95 -3.86 26.53
N ASN A 238 2.39 -3.28 25.48
CA ASN A 238 2.21 -1.83 25.29
C ASN A 238 0.74 -1.49 24.97
N PRO A 239 -0.17 -1.52 25.94
CA PRO A 239 -1.58 -1.23 25.71
C PRO A 239 -1.79 0.18 25.13
N GLY A 240 -2.63 0.27 24.09
CA GLY A 240 -2.91 1.55 23.41
C GLY A 240 -1.86 1.95 22.37
N TRP A 241 -0.82 1.14 22.15
CA TRP A 241 0.08 1.34 21.02
C TRP A 241 -0.70 1.32 19.69
N ASN A 242 -0.36 2.24 18.78
CA ASN A 242 -0.98 2.30 17.46
C ASN A 242 0.08 2.64 16.41
N LEU A 243 0.02 1.97 15.26
CA LEU A 243 1.03 2.10 14.19
C LEU A 243 1.11 3.52 13.62
N GLN A 244 -0.01 4.27 13.53
CA GLN A 244 0.01 5.62 12.97
C GLN A 244 0.93 6.55 13.79
N THR A 245 0.77 6.58 15.11
CA THR A 245 1.65 7.37 16.00
C THR A 245 3.08 6.82 15.99
N ALA A 246 3.25 5.49 16.10
CA ALA A 246 4.58 4.89 16.13
C ALA A 246 5.39 5.16 14.85
N MET A 247 4.73 5.15 13.70
CA MET A 247 5.35 5.45 12.40
C MET A 247 5.79 6.91 12.31
N ALA A 248 4.96 7.85 12.79
CA ALA A 248 5.32 9.27 12.84
C ALA A 248 6.51 9.50 13.77
N ASP A 249 6.49 8.89 14.96
CA ASP A 249 7.60 8.97 15.93
C ASP A 249 8.91 8.44 15.33
N GLU A 250 8.86 7.31 14.62
CA GLU A 250 10.03 6.70 13.96
C GLU A 250 10.57 7.61 12.84
N ALA A 251 9.70 8.16 11.99
CA ALA A 251 10.11 9.08 10.91
C ALA A 251 10.72 10.38 11.47
N ILE A 252 10.11 10.96 12.49
CA ILE A 252 10.61 12.15 13.18
C ILE A 252 11.98 11.88 13.82
N GLY A 253 12.10 10.75 14.52
CA GLY A 253 13.37 10.32 15.13
C GLY A 253 14.48 10.15 14.10
N TYR A 254 14.16 9.49 12.97
CA TYR A 254 15.08 9.31 11.86
C TYR A 254 15.58 10.65 11.28
N MET A 255 14.68 11.57 10.95
CA MET A 255 15.05 12.88 10.38
C MET A 255 15.91 13.71 11.37
N LYS A 256 15.55 13.74 12.65
CA LYS A 256 16.31 14.42 13.70
C LYS A 256 17.72 13.86 13.81
N GLN A 257 17.84 12.54 13.95
CA GLN A 257 19.14 11.88 14.05
C GLN A 257 20.01 12.12 12.81
N LEU A 258 19.42 12.05 11.61
CA LEU A 258 20.13 12.31 10.36
C LEU A 258 20.71 13.72 10.33
N LYS A 259 19.93 14.74 10.69
CA LYS A 259 20.36 16.14 10.63
C LYS A 259 21.37 16.49 11.74
N GLU A 260 21.34 15.82 12.86
CA GLU A 260 22.36 15.94 13.90
C GLU A 260 23.71 15.33 13.47
N ILE A 261 23.69 14.19 12.75
CA ILE A 261 24.90 13.49 12.31
C ILE A 261 25.47 14.10 11.02
N ALA A 262 24.62 14.44 10.08
CA ALA A 262 24.98 14.90 8.74
C ALA A 262 24.05 16.05 8.29
N PRO A 263 24.21 17.26 8.85
CA PRO A 263 23.30 18.39 8.61
C PRO A 263 23.14 18.74 7.14
N ASP A 264 24.21 18.61 6.35
CA ASP A 264 24.23 18.94 4.91
C ASP A 264 23.69 17.80 4.02
N LYS A 265 23.45 16.59 4.57
CA LYS A 265 22.92 15.48 3.77
C LYS A 265 21.41 15.62 3.62
N PRO A 266 20.88 15.79 2.39
CA PRO A 266 19.44 15.83 2.19
C PRO A 266 18.81 14.45 2.40
N PHE A 267 17.55 14.44 2.82
CA PHE A 267 16.75 13.23 2.95
C PHE A 267 15.75 13.11 1.80
N PHE A 268 15.43 11.86 1.47
CA PHE A 268 14.22 11.44 0.79
C PHE A 268 13.43 10.57 1.74
N VAL A 269 12.34 11.09 2.28
CA VAL A 269 11.40 10.38 3.14
C VAL A 269 10.15 10.04 2.34
N TYR A 270 9.88 8.77 2.14
CA TYR A 270 8.64 8.26 1.58
C TYR A 270 7.74 7.79 2.73
N TYR A 271 6.75 8.62 3.09
CA TYR A 271 5.84 8.41 4.21
C TYR A 271 4.47 7.99 3.70
N VAL A 272 4.12 6.71 3.89
CA VAL A 272 2.95 6.08 3.28
C VAL A 272 2.17 5.27 4.32
N PRO A 273 1.42 5.94 5.22
CA PRO A 273 0.60 5.24 6.18
C PRO A 273 -0.40 4.34 5.46
N GLY A 274 -0.77 3.21 6.04
CA GLY A 274 -1.82 2.35 5.51
C GLY A 274 -3.23 2.93 5.66
N ALA A 275 -3.37 4.11 6.27
CA ALA A 275 -4.63 4.82 6.36
C ALA A 275 -4.98 5.47 5.01
N THR A 276 -6.21 5.33 4.52
CA THR A 276 -7.42 4.83 5.21
C THR A 276 -7.86 3.45 4.77
N HIS A 277 -6.95 2.61 4.25
CA HIS A 277 -7.27 1.22 3.94
C HIS A 277 -7.81 0.49 5.18
N ALA A 278 -8.73 -0.44 4.98
CA ALA A 278 -9.14 -1.33 6.07
C ALA A 278 -7.92 -2.15 6.60
N PRO A 279 -7.91 -2.49 7.86
CA PRO A 279 -8.94 -2.21 8.87
C PRO A 279 -8.90 -0.75 9.31
N HIS A 280 -10.09 -0.15 9.47
CA HIS A 280 -10.17 1.23 9.94
C HIS A 280 -9.90 1.27 11.46
N HIS A 281 -8.67 1.57 11.85
CA HIS A 281 -8.18 1.47 13.24
C HIS A 281 -7.66 2.80 13.80
N PRO A 282 -8.52 3.83 13.94
CA PRO A 282 -8.16 5.02 14.70
C PRO A 282 -8.17 4.74 16.21
N THR A 283 -7.60 5.64 17.02
CA THR A 283 -7.72 5.51 18.47
C THR A 283 -9.13 5.89 18.94
N PRO A 284 -9.57 5.37 20.10
CA PRO A 284 -10.89 5.70 20.66
C PRO A 284 -11.14 7.20 20.83
N GLU A 285 -10.08 7.97 21.10
CA GLU A 285 -10.13 9.42 21.22
C GLU A 285 -10.52 10.08 19.89
N TRP A 286 -9.93 9.65 18.78
CA TRP A 286 -10.23 10.15 17.46
C TRP A 286 -11.64 9.75 17.00
N ILE A 287 -12.07 8.52 17.32
CA ILE A 287 -13.45 8.09 17.04
C ILE A 287 -14.43 9.02 17.76
N LYS A 288 -14.21 9.28 19.06
CA LYS A 288 -15.06 10.17 19.84
C LYS A 288 -15.10 11.59 19.23
N LYS A 289 -13.92 12.14 18.90
CA LYS A 289 -13.81 13.48 18.32
C LYS A 289 -14.61 13.64 17.03
N ILE A 290 -14.54 12.67 16.12
CA ILE A 290 -15.25 12.74 14.84
C ILE A 290 -16.75 12.46 15.00
N SER A 291 -17.14 11.48 15.81
CA SER A 291 -18.56 11.21 16.10
C SER A 291 -19.27 12.43 16.72
N GLU A 292 -18.60 13.19 17.60
CA GLU A 292 -19.15 14.42 18.17
C GLU A 292 -19.33 15.57 17.15
N MET A 293 -18.72 15.45 15.96
CA MET A 293 -18.88 16.43 14.87
C MET A 293 -20.14 16.17 14.02
N HIS A 294 -20.77 15.00 14.14
CA HIS A 294 -21.99 14.64 13.40
C HIS A 294 -21.89 14.78 11.87
N LEU A 295 -20.72 14.43 11.30
CA LEU A 295 -20.43 14.65 9.88
C LEU A 295 -21.25 13.79 8.93
N PHE A 296 -21.74 12.63 9.39
CA PHE A 296 -22.34 11.59 8.59
C PHE A 296 -23.81 11.32 8.90
N ASP A 297 -24.40 12.05 9.85
CA ASP A 297 -25.77 11.81 10.35
C ASP A 297 -26.85 11.94 9.26
N GLU A 298 -26.62 12.82 8.26
CA GLU A 298 -27.55 13.00 7.14
C GLU A 298 -27.41 11.91 6.04
N GLY A 299 -26.45 11.00 6.17
CA GLY A 299 -26.22 9.88 5.27
C GLY A 299 -25.48 10.21 3.97
N TRP A 300 -25.08 9.18 3.27
CA TRP A 300 -24.16 9.26 2.15
C TRP A 300 -24.63 10.10 0.96
N ASN A 301 -25.94 10.09 0.62
CA ASN A 301 -26.45 10.92 -0.47
C ASN A 301 -26.30 12.42 -0.14
N LYS A 302 -26.63 12.81 1.09
CA LYS A 302 -26.54 14.20 1.52
C LYS A 302 -25.10 14.66 1.74
N VAL A 303 -24.27 13.80 2.31
CA VAL A 303 -22.83 14.05 2.45
C VAL A 303 -22.20 14.29 1.07
N ARG A 304 -22.58 13.48 0.05
CA ARG A 304 -22.13 13.64 -1.32
C ARG A 304 -22.50 15.00 -1.92
N GLU A 305 -23.74 15.45 -1.72
CA GLU A 305 -24.19 16.78 -2.14
C GLU A 305 -23.38 17.90 -1.46
N THR A 306 -23.15 17.76 -0.15
CA THR A 306 -22.37 18.70 0.64
C THR A 306 -20.93 18.80 0.15
N ILE A 307 -20.27 17.66 -0.10
CA ILE A 307 -18.93 17.61 -0.68
C ILE A 307 -18.90 18.34 -2.02
N PHE A 308 -19.85 18.06 -2.91
CA PHE A 308 -19.87 18.69 -4.24
C PHE A 308 -20.10 20.20 -4.17
N ALA A 309 -20.97 20.67 -3.27
CA ALA A 309 -21.15 22.10 -3.02
C ALA A 309 -19.87 22.77 -2.52
N ASN A 310 -19.15 22.11 -1.59
CA ASN A 310 -17.86 22.58 -1.11
C ASN A 310 -16.81 22.61 -2.24
N GLN A 311 -16.77 21.60 -3.11
CA GLN A 311 -15.85 21.54 -4.26
C GLN A 311 -16.03 22.73 -5.19
N LYS A 312 -17.29 23.13 -5.46
CA LYS A 312 -17.58 24.34 -6.24
C LYS A 312 -17.13 25.60 -5.51
N ARG A 313 -17.49 25.74 -4.23
CA ARG A 313 -17.12 26.90 -3.40
C ARG A 313 -15.60 27.09 -3.29
N LEU A 314 -14.84 26.00 -3.24
CA LEU A 314 -13.36 26.01 -3.19
C LEU A 314 -12.71 26.16 -4.56
N GLY A 315 -13.48 26.16 -5.65
CA GLY A 315 -12.96 26.21 -7.01
C GLY A 315 -12.28 24.92 -7.46
N ILE A 316 -12.48 23.81 -6.75
CA ILE A 316 -12.00 22.48 -7.11
C ILE A 316 -12.73 21.98 -8.36
N MET A 317 -14.06 22.11 -8.36
CA MET A 317 -14.91 21.90 -9.53
C MET A 317 -15.44 23.23 -10.09
N PRO A 318 -15.57 23.37 -11.41
CA PRO A 318 -16.19 24.54 -11.99
C PRO A 318 -17.67 24.63 -11.65
N GLU A 319 -18.24 25.85 -11.61
CA GLU A 319 -19.62 26.08 -11.24
C GLU A 319 -20.63 25.33 -12.10
N ASN A 320 -20.34 25.13 -13.39
CA ASN A 320 -21.19 24.40 -14.33
C ASN A 320 -21.05 22.87 -14.24
N ALA A 321 -20.14 22.35 -13.44
CA ALA A 321 -19.98 20.91 -13.26
C ALA A 321 -21.27 20.29 -12.72
N GLN A 322 -21.56 19.07 -13.14
CA GLN A 322 -22.73 18.30 -12.73
C GLN A 322 -22.32 17.14 -11.84
N LEU A 323 -23.09 16.92 -10.77
CA LEU A 323 -22.87 15.77 -9.92
C LEU A 323 -23.36 14.51 -10.60
N THR A 324 -22.53 13.48 -10.71
CA THR A 324 -22.91 12.22 -11.34
C THR A 324 -24.02 11.52 -10.56
N ALA A 325 -24.84 10.74 -11.24
CA ALA A 325 -25.98 10.06 -10.63
C ALA A 325 -25.56 9.05 -9.56
N TRP A 326 -26.46 8.81 -8.61
CA TRP A 326 -26.30 7.69 -7.68
C TRP A 326 -26.42 6.36 -8.45
N PRO A 327 -25.57 5.34 -8.20
CA PRO A 327 -25.52 4.15 -9.03
C PRO A 327 -26.65 3.20 -8.71
N LYS A 328 -27.15 2.52 -9.74
CA LYS A 328 -28.03 1.37 -9.52
C LYS A 328 -27.25 0.27 -8.81
N GLY A 329 -27.84 -0.33 -7.79
CA GLY A 329 -27.21 -1.40 -7.01
C GLY A 329 -26.64 -0.94 -5.67
N LEU A 330 -26.58 0.38 -5.41
CA LEU A 330 -26.40 0.92 -4.05
C LEU A 330 -27.73 1.47 -3.54
N PRO A 331 -28.14 1.15 -2.30
CA PRO A 331 -29.37 1.67 -1.73
C PRO A 331 -29.28 3.19 -1.53
N GLU A 332 -30.37 3.89 -1.80
CA GLU A 332 -30.54 5.28 -1.37
C GLU A 332 -30.64 5.34 0.16
N TRP A 333 -30.03 6.32 0.80
CA TRP A 333 -30.01 6.44 2.27
C TRP A 333 -31.38 6.37 2.91
N ASP A 334 -32.36 7.04 2.30
CA ASP A 334 -33.72 7.08 2.85
C ASP A 334 -34.47 5.74 2.79
N SER A 335 -33.99 4.82 1.94
CA SER A 335 -34.57 3.46 1.85
C SER A 335 -34.10 2.51 2.95
N LEU A 336 -33.08 2.90 3.72
CA LEU A 336 -32.47 2.07 4.75
C LEU A 336 -33.30 2.03 6.03
N SER A 337 -33.24 0.89 6.73
CA SER A 337 -33.79 0.75 8.08
C SER A 337 -33.05 1.64 9.09
N TRP A 338 -33.63 1.82 10.26
CA TRP A 338 -32.98 2.56 11.34
C TRP A 338 -31.68 1.88 11.83
N GLU A 339 -31.70 0.56 11.89
CA GLU A 339 -30.54 -0.24 12.27
C GLU A 339 -29.38 -0.08 11.28
N GLU A 340 -29.69 -0.15 9.99
CA GLU A 340 -28.69 0.07 8.93
C GLU A 340 -28.10 1.47 9.02
N LYS A 341 -28.94 2.50 9.11
CA LYS A 341 -28.49 3.89 9.26
C LYS A 341 -27.57 4.06 10.47
N LYS A 342 -27.97 3.53 11.62
CA LYS A 342 -27.16 3.61 12.85
C LYS A 342 -25.80 2.93 12.70
N LEU A 343 -25.76 1.73 12.11
CA LEU A 343 -24.52 1.00 11.89
C LEU A 343 -23.62 1.72 10.88
N PHE A 344 -24.19 2.18 9.77
CA PHE A 344 -23.43 2.81 8.69
C PHE A 344 -22.89 4.19 9.08
N ILE A 345 -23.57 4.96 9.92
CA ILE A 345 -23.00 6.18 10.54
C ILE A 345 -21.78 5.81 11.38
N ARG A 346 -21.88 4.77 12.23
CA ARG A 346 -20.75 4.33 13.05
C ARG A 346 -19.54 3.91 12.20
N GLN A 347 -19.77 3.23 11.08
CA GLN A 347 -18.73 2.85 10.14
C GLN A 347 -18.03 4.08 9.53
N ALA A 348 -18.81 5.08 9.11
CA ALA A 348 -18.29 6.32 8.54
C ALA A 348 -17.56 7.18 9.59
N ASP A 349 -18.06 7.26 10.82
CA ASP A 349 -17.37 7.93 11.93
C ASP A 349 -15.98 7.36 12.18
N VAL A 350 -15.86 6.04 12.16
CA VAL A 350 -14.58 5.35 12.36
C VAL A 350 -13.63 5.55 11.18
N TYR A 351 -14.12 5.52 9.95
CA TYR A 351 -13.32 5.85 8.75
C TYR A 351 -12.87 7.32 8.78
N GLY A 352 -13.76 8.25 9.07
CA GLY A 352 -13.45 9.68 9.17
C GLY A 352 -12.45 9.97 10.28
N ALA A 353 -12.57 9.27 11.41
CA ALA A 353 -11.61 9.34 12.50
C ALA A 353 -10.23 8.83 12.09
N TYR A 354 -10.19 7.78 11.28
CA TYR A 354 -8.93 7.20 10.81
C TYR A 354 -8.20 8.12 9.84
N LEU A 355 -8.92 8.78 8.91
CA LEU A 355 -8.34 9.79 8.03
C LEU A 355 -7.83 11.00 8.81
N ALA A 356 -8.66 11.56 9.72
CA ALA A 356 -8.29 12.73 10.50
C ALA A 356 -7.09 12.44 11.43
N TYR A 357 -7.02 11.24 11.99
CA TYR A 357 -5.88 10.81 12.80
C TYR A 357 -4.60 10.66 11.96
N ALA A 358 -4.68 10.03 10.79
CA ALA A 358 -3.54 9.90 9.88
C ALA A 358 -3.02 11.27 9.44
N ASP A 359 -3.90 12.20 9.07
CA ASP A 359 -3.53 13.57 8.71
C ASP A 359 -2.88 14.32 9.87
N HIS A 360 -3.36 14.09 11.12
CA HIS A 360 -2.72 14.65 12.32
C HIS A 360 -1.29 14.15 12.48
N GLU A 361 -1.04 12.84 12.34
CA GLU A 361 0.30 12.26 12.46
C GLU A 361 1.23 12.72 11.31
N ILE A 362 0.70 12.84 10.10
CA ILE A 362 1.40 13.48 8.97
C ILE A 362 1.76 14.93 9.32
N GLY A 363 0.84 15.67 9.94
CA GLY A 363 1.09 17.03 10.42
C GLY A 363 2.26 17.12 11.40
N ARG A 364 2.43 16.14 12.29
CA ARG A 364 3.58 16.04 13.20
C ARG A 364 4.90 15.83 12.43
N VAL A 365 4.89 15.00 11.39
CA VAL A 365 6.07 14.78 10.54
C VAL A 365 6.45 16.07 9.79
N ILE A 366 5.47 16.80 9.24
CA ILE A 366 5.69 18.09 8.58
C ILE A 366 6.22 19.13 9.58
N GLN A 367 5.66 19.17 10.79
CA GLN A 367 6.11 20.07 11.85
C GLN A 367 7.55 19.78 12.26
N ALA A 368 7.97 18.52 12.32
CA ALA A 368 9.35 18.16 12.58
C ALA A 368 10.33 18.68 11.51
N VAL A 369 9.95 18.71 10.24
CA VAL A 369 10.76 19.34 9.18
C VAL A 369 10.92 20.86 9.43
N GLU A 370 9.87 21.53 9.89
CA GLU A 370 9.91 22.94 10.27
C GLU A 370 10.79 23.18 11.51
N ASP A 371 10.60 22.36 12.56
CA ASP A 371 11.38 22.44 13.81
C ASP A 371 12.88 22.23 13.59
N LEU A 372 13.25 21.46 12.57
CA LEU A 372 14.65 21.28 12.11
C LEU A 372 15.17 22.48 11.31
N GLY A 373 14.33 23.48 10.99
CA GLY A 373 14.70 24.62 10.15
C GLY A 373 14.81 24.29 8.65
N GLU A 374 14.34 23.12 8.24
CA GLU A 374 14.51 22.60 6.88
C GLU A 374 13.31 22.86 5.94
N LEU A 375 12.22 23.47 6.44
CA LEU A 375 10.99 23.62 5.66
C LEU A 375 11.23 24.35 4.33
N ASN A 376 12.04 25.43 4.32
CA ASN A 376 12.35 26.19 3.11
C ASN A 376 13.20 25.41 2.11
N ASN A 377 13.89 24.38 2.56
CA ASN A 377 14.73 23.51 1.73
C ASN A 377 14.09 22.13 1.53
N THR A 378 12.76 22.02 1.65
CA THR A 378 12.06 20.74 1.51
C THR A 378 10.92 20.85 0.52
N LEU A 379 10.95 19.99 -0.52
CA LEU A 379 9.83 19.73 -1.39
C LEU A 379 8.90 18.74 -0.67
N ILE A 380 7.68 19.17 -0.37
CA ILE A 380 6.63 18.33 0.24
C ILE A 380 5.58 18.03 -0.83
N ILE A 381 5.31 16.76 -1.07
CA ILE A 381 4.26 16.25 -1.97
C ILE A 381 3.31 15.40 -1.14
N TYR A 382 2.05 15.79 -1.01
CA TYR A 382 1.03 15.04 -0.30
C TYR A 382 -0.07 14.59 -1.27
N ILE A 383 -0.09 13.29 -1.56
CA ILE A 383 -1.07 12.62 -2.43
C ILE A 383 -2.15 12.02 -1.54
N GLY A 384 -3.39 12.47 -1.72
CA GLY A 384 -4.54 12.03 -0.93
C GLY A 384 -5.20 10.78 -1.53
N GLY A 385 -4.54 9.64 -1.38
CA GLY A 385 -4.97 8.32 -1.85
C GLY A 385 -4.09 7.74 -2.95
N ASP A 386 -3.95 6.43 -2.96
CA ASP A 386 -3.29 5.67 -4.04
C ASP A 386 -4.30 5.10 -5.06
N ASN A 387 -5.56 5.10 -4.74
CA ASN A 387 -6.72 4.79 -5.57
C ASN A 387 -7.98 5.41 -4.94
N GLY A 388 -9.12 5.31 -5.60
CA GLY A 388 -10.40 5.72 -5.03
C GLY A 388 -10.73 4.99 -3.73
N ALA A 389 -11.74 5.48 -3.00
CA ALA A 389 -12.22 4.85 -1.78
C ALA A 389 -12.70 3.42 -2.05
N SER A 390 -12.49 2.52 -1.08
CA SER A 390 -12.75 1.09 -1.23
C SER A 390 -14.20 0.72 -0.98
N ALA A 391 -14.79 -0.06 -1.87
CA ALA A 391 -16.10 -0.69 -1.68
C ALA A 391 -16.00 -2.16 -1.24
N GLU A 392 -14.83 -2.61 -0.79
CA GLU A 392 -14.56 -4.02 -0.44
C GLU A 392 -15.28 -4.47 0.84
N GLY A 393 -15.83 -3.53 1.63
CA GLY A 393 -16.79 -3.83 2.69
C GLY A 393 -18.17 -4.27 2.20
N MET A 394 -18.38 -4.33 0.87
CA MET A 394 -19.64 -4.70 0.23
C MET A 394 -20.78 -3.75 0.61
N LEU A 395 -22.04 -4.18 0.44
CA LEU A 395 -23.21 -3.30 0.68
C LEU A 395 -23.36 -2.87 2.15
N ASN A 396 -22.94 -3.73 3.09
CA ASN A 396 -23.26 -3.55 4.51
C ASN A 396 -22.06 -3.16 5.38
N GLY A 397 -20.85 -3.09 4.79
CA GLY A 397 -19.65 -3.08 5.61
C GLY A 397 -19.46 -4.41 6.36
N THR A 398 -18.40 -4.50 7.14
CA THR A 398 -18.09 -5.71 7.90
C THR A 398 -17.26 -5.40 9.14
N PRO A 399 -17.43 -6.13 10.25
CA PRO A 399 -16.56 -6.04 11.41
C PRO A 399 -15.25 -6.79 11.23
N ASN A 400 -15.15 -7.64 10.17
CA ASN A 400 -13.95 -8.37 9.79
C ASN A 400 -13.89 -8.52 8.27
N GLU A 401 -12.98 -7.82 7.62
CA GLU A 401 -12.82 -7.78 6.17
C GLU A 401 -12.55 -9.16 5.56
N PHE A 402 -11.88 -10.06 6.29
CA PHE A 402 -11.65 -11.42 5.81
C PHE A 402 -12.94 -12.21 5.60
N THR A 403 -14.06 -11.80 6.19
CA THR A 403 -15.37 -12.39 5.86
C THR A 403 -15.77 -12.08 4.43
N THR A 404 -15.50 -10.88 3.93
CA THR A 404 -15.82 -10.48 2.54
C THR A 404 -14.90 -11.18 1.54
N PHE A 405 -13.59 -11.24 1.79
CA PHE A 405 -12.63 -11.95 0.93
C PHE A 405 -12.91 -13.46 0.83
N ASN A 406 -13.48 -14.03 1.88
CA ASN A 406 -13.90 -15.44 1.89
C ASN A 406 -15.33 -15.67 1.40
N GLY A 407 -16.05 -14.63 0.97
CA GLY A 407 -17.43 -14.77 0.50
C GLY A 407 -18.44 -15.12 1.60
N VAL A 408 -18.15 -14.77 2.84
CA VAL A 408 -19.00 -15.05 4.02
C VAL A 408 -19.55 -13.73 4.58
N PRO A 409 -20.61 -13.15 3.99
CA PRO A 409 -21.13 -11.86 4.44
C PRO A 409 -21.72 -11.95 5.85
N VAL A 410 -21.52 -10.90 6.65
CA VAL A 410 -22.10 -10.78 8.00
C VAL A 410 -23.38 -9.95 7.92
N PRO A 411 -24.57 -10.50 8.25
CA PRO A 411 -25.81 -9.73 8.23
C PRO A 411 -25.77 -8.52 9.20
N VAL A 412 -26.40 -7.42 8.83
CA VAL A 412 -26.43 -6.17 9.61
C VAL A 412 -26.81 -6.41 11.08
N LYS A 413 -27.86 -7.21 11.34
CA LYS A 413 -28.28 -7.54 12.71
C LYS A 413 -27.17 -8.19 13.56
N ASP A 414 -26.33 -9.01 12.93
CA ASP A 414 -25.26 -9.74 13.62
C ASP A 414 -24.04 -8.86 13.84
N GLN A 415 -23.81 -7.86 12.97
CA GLN A 415 -22.73 -6.87 13.11
C GLN A 415 -22.87 -6.02 14.39
N PHE A 416 -24.05 -5.87 14.97
CA PHE A 416 -24.27 -5.16 16.24
C PHE A 416 -23.55 -5.76 17.43
N LEU A 417 -23.13 -7.03 17.36
CA LEU A 417 -22.27 -7.64 18.37
C LEU A 417 -20.93 -6.91 18.49
N TRP A 418 -20.41 -6.36 17.37
CA TRP A 418 -19.16 -5.62 17.30
C TRP A 418 -19.33 -4.10 17.33
N TYR A 419 -20.56 -3.59 17.29
CA TYR A 419 -20.84 -2.14 17.23
C TYR A 419 -20.09 -1.31 18.30
N PRO A 420 -20.00 -1.72 19.60
CA PRO A 420 -19.25 -0.97 20.60
C PRO A 420 -17.72 -0.99 20.38
N PHE A 421 -17.25 -1.97 19.63
CA PHE A 421 -15.82 -2.25 19.43
C PHE A 421 -15.32 -1.80 18.04
N TRP A 422 -16.17 -1.22 17.22
CA TRP A 422 -15.83 -0.84 15.86
C TRP A 422 -14.63 0.11 15.82
N GLY A 423 -13.53 -0.29 15.14
CA GLY A 423 -12.26 0.41 15.09
C GLY A 423 -11.25 0.04 16.18
N SER A 424 -11.63 -0.80 17.16
CA SER A 424 -10.69 -1.31 18.17
C SER A 424 -9.96 -2.57 17.69
N GLU A 425 -9.03 -3.06 18.52
CA GLU A 425 -8.30 -4.31 18.31
C GLU A 425 -9.19 -5.57 18.26
N ARG A 426 -10.50 -5.40 18.53
CA ARG A 426 -11.50 -6.48 18.51
C ARG A 426 -12.23 -6.60 17.18
N THR A 427 -11.95 -5.73 16.23
CA THR A 427 -12.53 -5.73 14.89
C THR A 427 -11.45 -5.56 13.84
N PHE A 428 -11.74 -5.95 12.61
CA PHE A 428 -10.93 -5.68 11.42
C PHE A 428 -11.86 -5.05 10.37
N PRO A 429 -12.34 -3.79 10.65
CA PRO A 429 -13.58 -3.31 10.06
C PRO A 429 -13.39 -2.60 8.72
N HIS A 430 -14.42 -2.72 7.88
CA HIS A 430 -14.58 -1.93 6.67
C HIS A 430 -15.98 -1.31 6.60
N PHE A 431 -16.13 -0.14 5.98
CA PHE A 431 -17.43 0.52 5.82
C PHE A 431 -18.23 -0.01 4.63
N ALA A 432 -19.54 0.35 4.59
CA ALA A 432 -20.45 0.02 3.49
C ALA A 432 -20.12 0.78 2.20
N ALA A 433 -20.28 0.14 1.03
CA ALA A 433 -19.93 0.68 -0.30
C ALA A 433 -20.59 2.02 -0.64
N GLY A 434 -21.75 2.35 -0.05
CA GLY A 434 -22.37 3.68 -0.20
C GLY A 434 -21.47 4.83 0.27
N TRP A 435 -20.66 4.60 1.31
CA TRP A 435 -19.67 5.57 1.76
C TRP A 435 -18.49 5.70 0.80
N ALA A 436 -18.02 4.59 0.20
CA ALA A 436 -16.98 4.67 -0.82
C ALA A 436 -17.39 5.58 -1.98
N TRP A 437 -18.63 5.37 -2.49
CA TRP A 437 -19.17 6.22 -3.55
C TRP A 437 -19.27 7.70 -3.14
N ALA A 438 -19.66 7.98 -1.90
CA ALA A 438 -19.71 9.35 -1.36
C ALA A 438 -18.31 9.97 -1.26
N MET A 439 -17.30 9.22 -0.83
CA MET A 439 -15.93 9.70 -0.66
C MET A 439 -15.21 9.95 -2.00
N ASP A 440 -15.65 9.34 -3.11
CA ASP A 440 -15.12 9.59 -4.45
C ASP A 440 -15.84 10.72 -5.21
N THR A 441 -16.69 11.49 -4.51
CA THR A 441 -17.38 12.66 -5.09
C THR A 441 -16.41 13.62 -5.77
N PRO A 442 -16.69 14.11 -7.00
CA PRO A 442 -17.98 14.05 -7.72
C PRO A 442 -18.06 12.91 -8.74
N PHE A 443 -17.06 12.04 -8.78
CA PHE A 443 -16.85 11.07 -9.84
C PHE A 443 -17.76 9.84 -9.73
N LYS A 444 -17.76 9.05 -10.80
CA LYS A 444 -18.37 7.73 -10.86
C LYS A 444 -17.36 6.68 -10.44
N TRP A 445 -17.85 5.60 -9.84
CA TRP A 445 -17.11 4.41 -9.44
C TRP A 445 -16.13 4.67 -8.28
N VAL A 446 -15.37 3.65 -7.96
CA VAL A 446 -14.57 3.54 -6.74
C VAL A 446 -13.30 2.73 -7.03
N LYS A 447 -12.47 2.42 -6.04
CA LYS A 447 -11.35 1.47 -6.11
C LYS A 447 -11.66 0.25 -6.99
N GLN A 448 -10.69 -0.33 -7.67
CA GLN A 448 -10.76 -1.42 -8.66
C GLN A 448 -11.29 -1.01 -10.05
N VAL A 449 -11.86 0.18 -10.22
CA VAL A 449 -12.45 0.62 -11.49
C VAL A 449 -11.60 1.72 -12.15
N PRO A 450 -10.63 1.37 -13.01
CA PRO A 450 -9.72 2.33 -13.63
C PRO A 450 -10.37 3.11 -14.78
N SER A 451 -11.50 2.65 -15.27
CA SER A 451 -12.17 3.24 -16.42
C SER A 451 -12.80 4.61 -16.12
N HIS A 452 -13.04 4.93 -14.85
CA HIS A 452 -13.65 6.18 -14.42
C HIS A 452 -12.85 6.84 -13.29
N PHE A 453 -13.02 8.15 -13.18
CA PHE A 453 -12.20 8.97 -12.29
C PHE A 453 -12.42 8.69 -10.78
N GLY A 454 -13.56 8.13 -10.37
CA GLY A 454 -13.73 7.70 -8.98
C GLY A 454 -12.71 6.65 -8.54
N GLY A 455 -12.26 5.79 -9.45
CA GLY A 455 -11.20 4.83 -9.14
C GLY A 455 -9.78 5.40 -9.19
N THR A 456 -9.55 6.51 -9.89
CA THR A 456 -8.20 6.97 -10.25
C THR A 456 -7.86 8.41 -9.89
N ALA A 457 -8.85 9.30 -9.72
CA ALA A 457 -8.58 10.70 -9.41
C ALA A 457 -8.14 10.85 -7.95
N GLN A 458 -7.03 11.57 -7.74
CA GLN A 458 -6.46 11.85 -6.44
C GLN A 458 -6.26 13.36 -6.25
N GLY A 459 -6.50 13.83 -5.04
CA GLY A 459 -6.14 15.18 -4.66
C GLY A 459 -4.65 15.27 -4.31
N VAL A 460 -3.91 16.22 -4.88
CA VAL A 460 -2.51 16.42 -4.53
C VAL A 460 -2.28 17.84 -4.04
N ALA A 461 -1.64 17.95 -2.87
CA ALA A 461 -1.10 19.19 -2.35
C ALA A 461 0.43 19.16 -2.44
N MET A 462 1.06 20.24 -2.90
CA MET A 462 2.50 20.31 -3.11
C MET A 462 3.03 21.67 -2.68
N SER A 463 4.07 21.69 -1.83
CA SER A 463 4.71 22.95 -1.41
C SER A 463 6.23 22.85 -1.40
N TRP A 464 6.87 23.94 -1.76
CA TRP A 464 8.30 24.19 -1.58
C TRP A 464 8.51 25.70 -1.48
N PRO A 465 8.65 26.23 -0.26
CA PRO A 465 8.77 27.69 -0.07
C PRO A 465 9.93 28.29 -0.85
N GLY A 466 9.69 29.43 -1.50
CA GLY A 466 10.68 30.11 -2.35
C GLY A 466 10.83 29.55 -3.77
N HIS A 467 10.29 28.37 -4.08
CA HIS A 467 10.31 27.75 -5.40
C HIS A 467 8.90 27.66 -6.03
N ILE A 468 7.88 27.41 -5.22
CA ILE A 468 6.48 27.49 -5.64
C ILE A 468 5.93 28.83 -5.14
N ASN A 469 5.74 29.79 -6.06
CA ASN A 469 5.38 31.17 -5.73
C ASN A 469 3.89 31.49 -5.90
N ASP A 470 3.10 30.63 -6.55
CA ASP A 470 1.64 30.77 -6.69
C ASP A 470 0.91 30.12 -5.51
N VAL A 471 1.16 30.66 -4.31
CA VAL A 471 0.69 30.11 -3.04
C VAL A 471 -0.85 30.07 -3.00
N GLY A 472 -1.41 28.89 -2.67
CA GLY A 472 -2.85 28.63 -2.69
C GLY A 472 -3.43 28.37 -4.09
N GLY A 473 -2.58 28.36 -5.13
CA GLY A 473 -2.99 28.16 -6.52
C GLY A 473 -3.57 26.78 -6.79
N ILE A 474 -4.46 26.70 -7.80
CA ILE A 474 -5.05 25.43 -8.28
C ILE A 474 -4.47 25.11 -9.66
N ARG A 475 -4.20 23.84 -9.89
CA ARG A 475 -3.70 23.27 -11.15
C ARG A 475 -4.68 22.22 -11.66
N ARG A 476 -5.08 22.38 -12.93
CA ARG A 476 -6.05 21.50 -13.61
C ARG A 476 -5.44 20.73 -14.77
N GLN A 477 -4.15 20.86 -15.01
CA GLN A 477 -3.42 20.04 -15.97
C GLN A 477 -3.55 18.57 -15.57
N PHE A 478 -3.80 17.71 -16.56
CA PHE A 478 -3.81 16.29 -16.37
C PHE A 478 -2.40 15.80 -16.01
N HIS A 479 -2.30 15.10 -14.91
CA HIS A 479 -1.09 14.41 -14.47
C HIS A 479 -1.41 13.03 -13.94
N HIS A 480 -0.41 12.18 -13.90
CA HIS A 480 -0.52 10.81 -13.41
C HIS A 480 0.60 10.50 -12.39
N VAL A 481 0.41 9.49 -11.58
CA VAL A 481 1.38 9.11 -10.53
C VAL A 481 2.80 8.85 -11.06
N VAL A 482 2.94 8.44 -12.33
CA VAL A 482 4.25 8.28 -13.00
C VAL A 482 5.03 9.59 -13.17
N ASP A 483 4.35 10.75 -13.04
CA ASP A 483 4.95 12.08 -13.19
C ASP A 483 5.74 12.52 -11.93
N ILE A 484 5.56 11.83 -10.81
CA ILE A 484 6.23 12.18 -9.55
C ILE A 484 7.74 11.98 -9.63
N VAL A 485 8.20 10.83 -10.17
CA VAL A 485 9.65 10.58 -10.32
C VAL A 485 10.35 11.65 -11.16
N PRO A 486 9.93 11.94 -12.39
CA PRO A 486 10.59 12.98 -13.19
C PRO A 486 10.47 14.38 -12.53
N THR A 487 9.43 14.65 -11.75
CA THR A 487 9.29 15.89 -10.99
C THR A 487 10.35 16.00 -9.89
N ILE A 488 10.54 14.95 -9.10
CA ILE A 488 11.57 14.89 -8.06
C ILE A 488 12.96 15.00 -8.69
N LEU A 489 13.23 14.29 -9.78
CA LEU A 489 14.52 14.32 -10.47
C LEU A 489 14.83 15.75 -10.99
N GLU A 490 13.88 16.42 -11.61
CA GLU A 490 14.08 17.80 -12.08
C GLU A 490 14.28 18.76 -10.89
N ALA A 491 13.49 18.63 -9.81
CA ALA A 491 13.61 19.46 -8.61
C ALA A 491 14.96 19.31 -7.91
N THR A 492 15.52 18.09 -7.91
CA THR A 492 16.81 17.78 -7.28
C THR A 492 18.01 18.03 -8.18
N GLY A 493 17.78 18.30 -9.47
CA GLY A 493 18.82 18.43 -10.48
C GLY A 493 19.56 17.12 -10.79
N ILE A 494 18.97 15.99 -10.46
CA ILE A 494 19.52 14.65 -10.71
C ILE A 494 18.89 14.08 -11.97
N PRO A 495 19.67 13.66 -12.98
CA PRO A 495 19.11 13.09 -14.20
C PRO A 495 18.62 11.66 -13.98
N ALA A 496 17.70 11.21 -14.83
CA ALA A 496 17.39 9.77 -14.94
C ALA A 496 18.65 9.03 -15.44
N PRO A 497 19.05 7.91 -14.80
CA PRO A 497 20.24 7.15 -15.19
C PRO A 497 20.01 6.37 -16.48
N ASP A 498 21.08 6.21 -17.26
CA ASP A 498 21.11 5.33 -18.43
C ASP A 498 21.46 3.88 -18.05
N VAL A 499 22.23 3.71 -16.95
CA VAL A 499 22.71 2.42 -16.45
C VAL A 499 22.65 2.37 -14.93
N ILE A 500 22.14 1.28 -14.37
CA ILE A 500 22.20 0.96 -12.93
C ILE A 500 22.78 -0.45 -12.77
N ASN A 501 23.83 -0.58 -11.95
CA ASN A 501 24.54 -1.85 -11.69
C ASN A 501 24.94 -2.57 -12.98
N GLY A 502 25.39 -1.81 -14.01
CA GLY A 502 25.78 -2.36 -15.31
C GLY A 502 24.61 -2.69 -16.24
N ILE A 503 23.39 -2.51 -15.83
CA ILE A 503 22.18 -2.84 -16.59
C ILE A 503 21.58 -1.57 -17.17
N LYS A 504 21.37 -1.57 -18.48
CA LYS A 504 20.75 -0.46 -19.22
C LYS A 504 19.32 -0.25 -18.72
N GLN A 505 18.99 1.00 -18.45
CA GLN A 505 17.67 1.37 -17.95
C GLN A 505 16.69 1.72 -19.08
N HIS A 506 15.44 1.32 -18.90
CA HIS A 506 14.34 1.83 -19.70
C HIS A 506 14.04 3.28 -19.32
N PRO A 507 13.63 4.15 -20.27
CA PRO A 507 13.25 5.52 -19.96
C PRO A 507 12.14 5.61 -18.91
N VAL A 508 12.13 6.68 -18.13
CA VAL A 508 10.98 7.10 -17.33
C VAL A 508 9.83 7.45 -18.29
N GLU A 509 8.60 7.07 -17.95
CA GLU A 509 7.44 7.20 -18.83
C GLU A 509 6.58 8.43 -18.49
N GLY A 510 6.78 9.00 -17.30
CA GLY A 510 6.11 10.23 -16.84
C GLY A 510 6.77 11.51 -17.37
N VAL A 511 6.13 12.63 -17.08
CA VAL A 511 6.58 14.00 -17.40
C VAL A 511 6.67 14.84 -16.13
N SER A 512 7.66 15.71 -16.03
CA SER A 512 7.79 16.57 -14.84
C SER A 512 6.67 17.59 -14.75
N MET A 513 6.20 17.81 -13.51
CA MET A 513 5.18 18.79 -13.14
C MET A 513 5.76 20.17 -12.83
N LEU A 514 7.10 20.35 -12.82
CA LEU A 514 7.76 21.61 -12.44
C LEU A 514 7.25 22.80 -13.25
N TYR A 515 6.96 22.62 -14.54
CA TYR A 515 6.46 23.70 -15.38
C TYR A 515 5.18 24.36 -14.84
N THR A 516 4.40 23.64 -14.03
CA THR A 516 3.14 24.15 -13.45
C THR A 516 3.35 25.02 -12.21
N TRP A 517 4.57 25.09 -11.65
CA TRP A 517 4.86 25.83 -10.42
C TRP A 517 4.84 27.35 -10.62
N ASP A 518 5.17 27.79 -11.83
CA ASP A 518 5.05 29.20 -12.20
C ASP A 518 3.57 29.58 -12.40
N LYS A 519 3.16 30.69 -11.80
CA LYS A 519 1.82 31.28 -11.96
C LYS A 519 1.48 31.56 -13.41
N ALA A 520 2.46 31.98 -14.23
CA ALA A 520 2.29 32.21 -15.66
C ALA A 520 1.81 30.97 -16.42
N ASN A 521 2.10 29.78 -15.88
CA ASN A 521 1.73 28.49 -16.46
C ASN A 521 0.50 27.85 -15.80
N ALA A 522 -0.24 28.57 -14.93
CA ALA A 522 -1.42 28.05 -14.25
C ALA A 522 -2.46 27.42 -15.20
N ASN A 523 -2.56 27.96 -16.39
CA ASN A 523 -3.46 27.48 -17.45
C ASN A 523 -2.69 26.95 -18.69
N ALA A 524 -1.39 26.63 -18.57
CA ALA A 524 -0.64 26.05 -19.68
C ALA A 524 -1.24 24.67 -20.03
N PRO A 525 -1.16 24.27 -21.32
CA PRO A 525 -1.58 22.94 -21.73
C PRO A 525 -0.81 21.85 -20.94
N THR A 526 -1.50 20.77 -20.62
CA THR A 526 -0.83 19.62 -19.99
C THR A 526 0.28 19.08 -20.89
N ARG A 527 1.40 18.71 -20.26
CA ARG A 527 2.49 17.98 -20.95
C ARG A 527 2.23 16.46 -21.00
N HIS A 528 1.41 15.94 -20.10
CA HIS A 528 0.99 14.53 -20.09
C HIS A 528 -0.20 14.33 -21.02
N LYS A 529 0.10 13.94 -22.26
CA LYS A 529 -0.89 13.93 -23.35
C LYS A 529 -1.74 12.67 -23.43
N THR A 530 -1.17 11.53 -23.05
CA THR A 530 -1.81 10.21 -23.24
C THR A 530 -1.55 9.34 -22.04
N GLN A 531 -2.61 8.79 -21.46
CA GLN A 531 -2.54 7.80 -20.38
C GLN A 531 -3.59 6.72 -20.58
N TYR A 532 -3.16 5.46 -20.64
CA TYR A 532 -4.08 4.33 -20.56
C TYR A 532 -4.35 3.99 -19.08
N PHE A 533 -5.50 3.38 -18.86
CA PHE A 533 -5.90 2.80 -17.58
C PHE A 533 -6.43 1.40 -17.83
N GLU A 534 -6.04 0.42 -17.01
CA GLU A 534 -6.58 -0.94 -17.04
C GLU A 534 -6.45 -1.59 -15.66
N MET A 535 -7.51 -2.30 -15.26
CA MET A 535 -7.54 -3.17 -14.08
C MET A 535 -8.73 -4.12 -14.20
N LEU A 536 -8.46 -5.44 -14.05
CA LEU A 536 -9.50 -6.47 -14.05
C LEU A 536 -10.45 -6.38 -15.27
N GLY A 537 -9.90 -6.07 -16.45
CA GLY A 537 -10.64 -5.93 -17.71
C GLY A 537 -11.34 -4.59 -17.91
N ASN A 538 -11.56 -3.79 -16.85
CA ASN A 538 -12.03 -2.42 -16.98
C ASN A 538 -10.91 -1.55 -17.54
N ARG A 539 -11.20 -0.70 -18.51
CA ARG A 539 -10.16 0.03 -19.22
C ARG A 539 -10.61 1.38 -19.73
N ALA A 540 -9.66 2.31 -19.81
CA ALA A 540 -9.85 3.61 -20.41
C ALA A 540 -8.57 4.11 -21.06
N ILE A 541 -8.72 5.14 -21.90
CA ILE A 541 -7.65 5.91 -22.49
C ILE A 541 -7.98 7.41 -22.38
N TYR A 542 -7.08 8.17 -21.76
CA TYR A 542 -7.06 9.63 -21.82
C TYR A 542 -6.17 10.08 -22.96
N HIS A 543 -6.62 11.05 -23.75
CA HIS A 543 -5.79 11.73 -24.73
C HIS A 543 -6.28 13.16 -24.95
N ASP A 544 -5.41 14.15 -24.66
CA ASP A 544 -5.67 15.59 -24.86
C ASP A 544 -7.09 16.05 -24.46
N GLY A 545 -7.51 15.68 -23.24
CA GLY A 545 -8.81 16.09 -22.69
C GLY A 545 -9.99 15.18 -23.05
N TRP A 546 -9.77 14.13 -23.82
CA TRP A 546 -10.77 13.12 -24.13
C TRP A 546 -10.52 11.84 -23.33
N VAL A 547 -11.59 11.22 -22.88
CA VAL A 547 -11.55 9.90 -22.23
C VAL A 547 -12.53 8.96 -22.90
N ALA A 548 -12.04 7.83 -23.41
CA ALA A 548 -12.89 6.69 -23.74
C ALA A 548 -12.75 5.64 -22.63
N ALA A 549 -13.87 5.17 -22.09
CA ALA A 549 -13.93 4.36 -20.89
C ALA A 549 -14.90 3.19 -21.05
N THR A 550 -14.60 2.03 -20.47
CA THR A 550 -15.56 0.91 -20.45
C THR A 550 -16.46 1.03 -19.22
N THR A 551 -17.76 0.80 -19.42
CA THR A 551 -18.68 0.60 -18.28
C THR A 551 -18.29 -0.70 -17.56
N PRO A 552 -18.09 -0.70 -16.24
CA PRO A 552 -17.80 -1.93 -15.50
C PRO A 552 -18.86 -2.99 -15.70
N ALA A 553 -18.43 -4.20 -16.01
CA ALA A 553 -19.32 -5.34 -16.28
C ALA A 553 -19.83 -5.98 -14.98
N THR A 554 -19.10 -5.80 -13.88
CA THR A 554 -19.45 -6.27 -12.53
C THR A 554 -19.35 -5.11 -11.55
N LEU A 555 -20.18 -5.12 -10.50
CA LEU A 555 -20.15 -4.08 -9.49
C LEU A 555 -19.06 -4.38 -8.45
N PRO A 556 -18.22 -3.41 -8.06
CA PRO A 556 -17.14 -3.62 -7.08
C PRO A 556 -17.61 -4.12 -5.70
N TRP A 557 -18.88 -3.87 -5.35
CA TRP A 557 -19.49 -4.28 -4.09
C TRP A 557 -20.34 -5.54 -4.21
N GLU A 558 -20.19 -6.31 -5.30
CA GLU A 558 -20.81 -7.61 -5.46
C GLU A 558 -19.74 -8.68 -5.63
N LEU A 559 -19.78 -9.70 -4.78
CA LEU A 559 -18.97 -10.90 -4.97
C LEU A 559 -19.51 -11.63 -6.21
N SER A 560 -18.79 -11.52 -7.31
CA SER A 560 -19.22 -12.15 -8.56
C SER A 560 -19.03 -13.66 -8.49
N THR A 561 -20.11 -14.37 -8.29
CA THR A 561 -20.20 -15.82 -8.57
C THR A 561 -20.53 -16.09 -10.03
N LYS A 562 -20.78 -15.05 -10.83
CA LYS A 562 -21.15 -15.13 -12.24
C LYS A 562 -19.90 -15.18 -13.11
N THR A 563 -19.96 -15.97 -14.17
CA THR A 563 -18.94 -15.90 -15.23
C THR A 563 -18.93 -14.49 -15.83
N PRO A 564 -17.78 -13.80 -15.82
CA PRO A 564 -17.72 -12.48 -16.42
C PRO A 564 -17.95 -12.55 -17.93
N PRO A 565 -18.44 -11.47 -18.57
CA PRO A 565 -18.60 -11.43 -20.01
C PRO A 565 -17.25 -11.51 -20.73
N ASP A 566 -17.26 -11.77 -22.04
CA ASP A 566 -16.05 -11.75 -22.85
C ASP A 566 -15.34 -10.39 -22.69
N VAL A 567 -14.06 -10.45 -22.31
CA VAL A 567 -13.30 -9.25 -21.94
C VAL A 567 -13.10 -8.25 -23.08
N ILE A 568 -13.21 -8.71 -24.33
CA ILE A 568 -13.04 -7.83 -25.51
C ILE A 568 -14.39 -7.27 -25.98
N THR A 569 -15.39 -8.13 -26.17
CA THR A 569 -16.66 -7.79 -26.81
C THR A 569 -17.80 -7.55 -25.83
N GLY A 570 -17.66 -7.94 -24.57
CA GLY A 570 -18.70 -7.88 -23.55
C GLY A 570 -18.79 -6.55 -22.78
N TYR A 571 -18.03 -5.52 -23.18
CA TYR A 571 -18.01 -4.23 -22.51
C TYR A 571 -18.58 -3.12 -23.41
N ASN A 572 -19.45 -2.29 -22.85
CA ASN A 572 -19.86 -1.05 -23.47
C ASN A 572 -18.79 0.04 -23.27
N TRP A 573 -18.65 0.92 -24.27
CA TRP A 573 -17.74 2.04 -24.19
C TRP A 573 -18.52 3.36 -24.10
N GLU A 574 -18.02 4.24 -23.26
CA GLU A 574 -18.47 5.61 -23.04
C GLU A 574 -17.38 6.57 -23.54
N LEU A 575 -17.73 7.82 -23.88
CA LEU A 575 -16.80 8.85 -24.36
C LEU A 575 -17.08 10.17 -23.67
N TYR A 576 -16.02 10.84 -23.16
CA TYR A 576 -16.13 12.08 -22.42
C TYR A 576 -15.12 13.13 -22.91
N ASN A 577 -15.54 14.41 -22.97
CA ASN A 577 -14.66 15.55 -23.07
C ASN A 577 -14.45 16.12 -21.66
N VAL A 578 -13.39 15.70 -20.98
CA VAL A 578 -13.16 16.06 -19.57
C VAL A 578 -12.64 17.49 -19.36
N LEU A 579 -12.32 18.22 -20.39
CA LEU A 579 -12.06 19.67 -20.31
C LEU A 579 -13.34 20.47 -20.09
N GLU A 580 -14.46 20.01 -20.64
CA GLU A 580 -15.78 20.63 -20.51
C GLU A 580 -16.63 19.96 -19.44
N ASP A 581 -16.43 18.65 -19.23
CA ASP A 581 -17.17 17.78 -18.33
C ASP A 581 -16.21 16.99 -17.43
N PRO A 582 -15.58 17.63 -16.44
CA PRO A 582 -14.55 16.99 -15.62
C PRO A 582 -15.09 15.84 -14.76
N THR A 583 -16.41 15.71 -14.60
CA THR A 583 -17.03 14.68 -13.77
C THR A 583 -17.42 13.43 -14.56
N GLN A 584 -17.24 13.41 -15.88
CA GLN A 584 -17.70 12.31 -16.77
C GLN A 584 -19.23 12.09 -16.67
N PHE A 585 -19.99 13.18 -16.66
CA PHE A 585 -21.45 13.15 -16.54
C PHE A 585 -22.13 12.84 -17.89
N ASN A 586 -21.67 13.47 -18.98
CA ASN A 586 -22.29 13.41 -20.31
C ASN A 586 -21.56 12.44 -21.23
N ASP A 587 -22.13 11.25 -21.45
CA ASP A 587 -21.60 10.30 -22.41
C ASP A 587 -21.85 10.77 -23.87
N LEU A 588 -20.78 10.91 -24.63
CA LEU A 588 -20.79 11.36 -26.04
C LEU A 588 -20.60 10.19 -27.03
N ALA A 589 -20.50 8.93 -26.59
CA ALA A 589 -20.21 7.79 -27.47
C ALA A 589 -21.15 7.67 -28.67
N ALA A 590 -22.47 7.77 -28.42
CA ALA A 590 -23.47 7.71 -29.48
C ALA A 590 -23.44 8.91 -30.44
N LYS A 591 -22.97 10.09 -29.96
CA LYS A 591 -22.88 11.33 -30.76
C LYS A 591 -21.61 11.41 -31.58
N MET A 592 -20.53 10.76 -31.16
CA MET A 592 -19.20 10.85 -31.75
C MET A 592 -18.55 9.46 -31.95
N PRO A 593 -19.16 8.57 -32.72
CA PRO A 593 -18.69 7.19 -32.89
C PRO A 593 -17.29 7.10 -33.51
N ASP A 594 -16.94 8.00 -34.43
CA ASP A 594 -15.62 8.02 -35.04
C ASP A 594 -14.52 8.42 -34.05
N LYS A 595 -14.80 9.38 -33.17
CA LYS A 595 -13.89 9.76 -32.08
C LYS A 595 -13.72 8.62 -31.09
N LEU A 596 -14.80 7.96 -30.71
CA LEU A 596 -14.74 6.78 -29.85
C LEU A 596 -13.86 5.69 -30.46
N LYS A 597 -14.05 5.37 -31.74
CA LYS A 597 -13.24 4.36 -32.44
C LYS A 597 -11.75 4.75 -32.44
N GLN A 598 -11.43 6.01 -32.75
CA GLN A 598 -10.04 6.52 -32.69
C GLN A 598 -9.42 6.30 -31.30
N MET A 599 -10.17 6.59 -30.25
CA MET A 599 -9.68 6.44 -28.87
C MET A 599 -9.51 4.95 -28.50
N GLN A 600 -10.39 4.08 -28.94
CA GLN A 600 -10.26 2.63 -28.74
C GLN A 600 -9.00 2.09 -29.44
N GLU A 601 -8.74 2.51 -30.69
CA GLU A 601 -7.51 2.13 -31.40
C GLU A 601 -6.27 2.60 -30.66
N LEU A 602 -6.29 3.81 -30.11
CA LEU A 602 -5.20 4.35 -29.30
C LEU A 602 -4.98 3.53 -28.01
N PHE A 603 -6.06 3.13 -27.31
CA PHE A 603 -5.94 2.24 -26.15
C PHE A 603 -5.15 0.98 -26.49
N TYR A 604 -5.53 0.27 -27.57
CA TYR A 604 -4.84 -0.97 -27.94
C TYR A 604 -3.40 -0.75 -28.40
N ALA A 605 -3.07 0.42 -28.95
CA ALA A 605 -1.69 0.79 -29.28
C ALA A 605 -0.85 0.94 -27.99
N GLU A 606 -1.36 1.68 -27.01
CA GLU A 606 -0.69 1.85 -25.71
C GLU A 606 -0.65 0.53 -24.92
N ALA A 607 -1.71 -0.28 -24.98
CA ALA A 607 -1.77 -1.59 -24.35
C ALA A 607 -0.67 -2.55 -24.84
N LYS A 608 -0.39 -2.56 -26.13
CA LYS A 608 0.73 -3.33 -26.70
C LYS A 608 2.09 -2.81 -26.26
N LYS A 609 2.23 -1.49 -26.17
CA LYS A 609 3.49 -0.81 -25.80
C LYS A 609 3.89 -1.10 -24.35
N TYR A 610 2.93 -1.20 -23.44
CA TYR A 610 3.15 -1.25 -21.99
C TYR A 610 2.84 -2.60 -21.33
N ASN A 611 2.76 -3.69 -22.08
CA ASN A 611 2.50 -5.05 -21.58
C ASN A 611 1.12 -5.22 -20.89
N VAL A 612 0.10 -4.45 -21.31
CA VAL A 612 -1.26 -4.57 -20.77
C VAL A 612 -1.95 -5.86 -21.21
N LEU A 613 -1.54 -6.40 -22.36
CA LEU A 613 -2.12 -7.65 -22.87
C LEU A 613 -1.41 -8.87 -22.27
N PRO A 614 -2.16 -9.97 -22.00
CA PRO A 614 -3.58 -10.18 -22.29
C PRO A 614 -4.50 -9.50 -21.26
N LEU A 615 -5.67 -9.01 -21.73
CA LEU A 615 -6.71 -8.52 -20.82
C LEU A 615 -7.38 -9.72 -20.13
N ASP A 616 -7.67 -9.55 -18.83
CA ASP A 616 -8.30 -10.58 -18.03
C ASP A 616 -9.24 -9.95 -16.99
N ASN A 617 -10.51 -10.34 -17.01
CA ASN A 617 -11.53 -9.88 -16.07
C ASN A 617 -11.96 -10.98 -15.08
N THR A 618 -11.20 -12.06 -14.98
CA THR A 618 -11.49 -13.16 -14.07
C THR A 618 -10.91 -12.86 -12.70
N THR A 619 -11.73 -12.90 -11.64
CA THR A 619 -11.28 -12.68 -10.26
C THR A 619 -10.95 -14.01 -9.58
N LEU A 620 -11.90 -14.93 -9.53
CA LEU A 620 -11.74 -16.22 -8.85
C LEU A 620 -10.66 -17.11 -9.50
N ALA A 621 -10.56 -17.08 -10.84
CA ALA A 621 -9.54 -17.84 -11.54
C ALA A 621 -8.13 -17.32 -11.22
N ARG A 622 -7.95 -16.01 -11.08
CA ARG A 622 -6.67 -15.41 -10.67
C ARG A 622 -6.28 -15.82 -9.24
N TRP A 623 -7.24 -15.83 -8.28
CA TRP A 623 -6.96 -16.30 -6.92
C TRP A 623 -6.42 -17.74 -6.91
N ASN A 624 -6.92 -18.59 -7.78
CA ASN A 624 -6.54 -19.99 -7.90
C ASN A 624 -5.36 -20.25 -8.86
N THR A 625 -4.84 -19.23 -9.54
CA THR A 625 -3.68 -19.37 -10.43
C THR A 625 -2.42 -19.71 -9.60
N PRO A 626 -1.69 -20.79 -9.96
CA PRO A 626 -0.44 -21.13 -9.29
C PRO A 626 0.59 -20.00 -9.42
N ARG A 627 1.19 -19.61 -8.30
CA ARG A 627 2.24 -18.59 -8.20
C ARG A 627 3.54 -19.22 -7.70
N PRO A 628 4.72 -18.64 -7.99
CA PRO A 628 5.96 -19.04 -7.35
C PRO A 628 5.78 -19.10 -5.82
N SER A 629 6.29 -20.14 -5.18
CA SER A 629 6.17 -20.34 -3.73
C SER A 629 7.35 -21.15 -3.21
N LEU A 630 7.82 -20.85 -2.02
CA LEU A 630 8.83 -21.62 -1.30
C LEU A 630 8.30 -22.98 -0.85
N THR A 631 6.99 -23.18 -0.87
CA THR A 631 6.31 -24.41 -0.43
C THR A 631 5.72 -25.21 -1.58
N ALA A 632 5.87 -24.76 -2.84
CA ALA A 632 5.31 -25.43 -4.01
C ALA A 632 5.70 -26.91 -4.09
N GLY A 633 4.72 -27.80 -4.23
CA GLY A 633 4.90 -29.25 -4.33
C GLY A 633 5.28 -29.95 -3.01
N ARG A 634 5.42 -29.23 -1.90
CA ARG A 634 5.70 -29.83 -0.59
C ARG A 634 4.41 -30.30 0.07
N THR A 635 4.38 -31.57 0.45
CA THR A 635 3.28 -32.18 1.20
C THR A 635 3.67 -32.53 2.64
N GLU A 636 4.96 -32.42 2.99
CA GLU A 636 5.46 -32.63 4.33
C GLU A 636 6.34 -31.47 4.79
N PHE A 637 6.08 -30.96 5.99
CA PHE A 637 6.81 -29.88 6.63
C PHE A 637 7.23 -30.33 8.02
N THR A 638 8.50 -30.09 8.37
CA THR A 638 9.03 -30.45 9.68
C THR A 638 9.71 -29.25 10.30
N TYR A 639 9.38 -29.00 11.57
CA TYR A 639 9.94 -27.93 12.39
C TYR A 639 10.51 -28.50 13.68
N SER A 640 11.53 -27.85 14.21
CA SER A 640 12.13 -28.17 15.52
C SER A 640 12.45 -26.88 16.27
N GLY A 641 11.94 -26.75 17.49
CA GLY A 641 12.10 -25.52 18.27
C GLY A 641 11.20 -24.36 17.82
N ASP A 642 11.50 -23.19 18.38
CA ASP A 642 10.68 -21.98 18.18
C ASP A 642 10.91 -21.38 16.78
N LEU A 643 9.83 -20.96 16.13
CA LEU A 643 9.85 -20.24 14.84
C LEU A 643 8.69 -19.23 14.86
N SER A 644 8.93 -17.99 14.43
CA SER A 644 7.88 -16.97 14.39
C SER A 644 7.99 -16.05 13.20
N GLY A 645 6.89 -15.39 12.87
CA GLY A 645 6.85 -14.41 11.79
C GLY A 645 6.92 -15.01 10.40
N VAL A 646 6.54 -16.28 10.22
CA VAL A 646 6.51 -16.91 8.90
C VAL A 646 5.25 -16.46 8.16
N PRO A 647 5.37 -15.81 6.99
CA PRO A 647 4.21 -15.43 6.22
C PRO A 647 3.46 -16.66 5.70
N LYS A 648 2.17 -16.53 5.52
CA LYS A 648 1.29 -17.62 5.05
C LYS A 648 1.78 -18.27 3.74
N SER A 649 2.41 -17.48 2.84
CA SER A 649 2.99 -17.97 1.57
C SER A 649 4.16 -18.97 1.76
N ALA A 650 4.75 -19.03 2.95
CA ALA A 650 5.83 -19.95 3.32
C ALA A 650 5.40 -20.97 4.40
N ALA A 651 4.13 -20.94 4.81
CA ALA A 651 3.53 -21.85 5.79
C ALA A 651 2.88 -23.09 5.12
N PRO A 652 2.57 -24.16 5.89
CA PRO A 652 1.79 -25.29 5.40
C PRO A 652 0.34 -24.87 5.10
N ASN A 653 -0.07 -24.81 3.85
CA ASN A 653 -1.44 -24.46 3.49
C ASN A 653 -2.41 -25.62 3.78
N ILE A 654 -3.18 -25.52 4.85
CA ILE A 654 -4.15 -26.55 5.29
C ILE A 654 -5.57 -26.32 4.72
N LEU A 655 -5.82 -25.24 3.99
CA LEU A 655 -7.15 -24.89 3.50
C LEU A 655 -7.66 -25.91 2.47
N ASN A 656 -8.93 -26.32 2.63
CA ASN A 656 -9.70 -27.11 1.65
C ASN A 656 -9.12 -28.51 1.31
N LYS A 657 -8.33 -29.11 2.20
CA LYS A 657 -7.70 -30.42 2.00
C LYS A 657 -7.60 -31.22 3.31
N ALA A 658 -7.34 -32.52 3.20
CA ALA A 658 -7.02 -33.33 4.36
C ALA A 658 -5.58 -33.04 4.83
N TYR A 659 -5.38 -33.04 6.15
CA TYR A 659 -4.07 -32.83 6.75
C TYR A 659 -3.94 -33.50 8.12
N THR A 660 -2.68 -33.77 8.48
CA THR A 660 -2.32 -34.28 9.80
C THR A 660 -1.22 -33.40 10.39
N ILE A 661 -1.41 -32.94 11.64
CA ILE A 661 -0.40 -32.23 12.44
C ILE A 661 0.06 -33.20 13.53
N THR A 662 1.36 -33.48 13.62
CA THR A 662 1.96 -34.32 14.66
C THR A 662 2.98 -33.52 15.44
N ALA A 663 2.75 -33.34 16.75
CA ALA A 663 3.67 -32.66 17.65
C ALA A 663 4.25 -33.67 18.66
N GLU A 664 5.58 -33.80 18.65
CA GLU A 664 6.35 -34.52 19.65
C GLU A 664 6.88 -33.51 20.67
N VAL A 665 6.37 -33.56 21.89
CA VAL A 665 6.66 -32.55 22.91
C VAL A 665 7.15 -33.20 24.20
N GLU A 666 7.95 -32.46 24.97
CA GLU A 666 8.38 -32.84 26.30
C GLU A 666 7.84 -31.89 27.36
N ILE A 667 7.06 -32.38 28.29
CA ILE A 667 6.43 -31.64 29.36
C ILE A 667 7.30 -31.68 30.61
N PRO A 668 7.69 -30.53 31.20
CA PRO A 668 8.50 -30.49 32.40
C PRO A 668 7.74 -30.92 33.64
N LYS A 669 8.45 -31.21 34.71
CA LYS A 669 7.85 -31.42 36.04
C LYS A 669 7.12 -30.13 36.44
N GLY A 670 5.84 -30.21 36.72
CA GLY A 670 4.99 -29.05 37.06
C GLY A 670 3.99 -28.71 35.95
N GLY A 671 4.08 -29.34 34.76
CA GLY A 671 3.18 -29.09 33.63
C GLY A 671 3.73 -28.08 32.65
N ALA A 672 2.98 -27.83 31.59
CA ALA A 672 3.27 -26.81 30.59
C ALA A 672 1.99 -26.11 30.10
N GLU A 673 2.14 -24.90 29.58
CA GLU A 673 1.12 -24.13 28.88
C GLU A 673 1.74 -23.49 27.65
N GLY A 674 0.93 -22.94 26.74
CA GLY A 674 1.40 -22.14 25.62
C GLY A 674 1.15 -22.76 24.25
N MET A 675 1.39 -21.97 23.23
CA MET A 675 1.14 -22.31 21.83
C MET A 675 2.22 -23.25 21.29
N ILE A 676 1.81 -24.40 20.78
CA ILE A 676 2.69 -25.35 20.06
C ILE A 676 2.82 -24.91 18.61
N VAL A 677 1.69 -24.64 17.96
CA VAL A 677 1.66 -24.09 16.61
C VAL A 677 0.36 -23.34 16.37
N THR A 678 0.47 -22.22 15.66
CA THR A 678 -0.67 -21.42 15.18
C THR A 678 -0.43 -20.89 13.79
N GLU A 679 -1.49 -20.65 13.04
CA GLU A 679 -1.54 -19.80 11.87
C GLU A 679 -2.82 -18.97 11.93
N GLY A 680 -2.68 -17.64 11.70
CA GLY A 680 -3.77 -16.72 11.92
C GLY A 680 -3.94 -16.33 13.38
N GLY A 681 -5.09 -15.74 13.70
CA GLY A 681 -5.36 -15.21 15.03
C GLY A 681 -6.84 -14.98 15.29
N ARG A 682 -7.16 -13.82 15.89
CA ARG A 682 -8.52 -13.46 16.26
C ARG A 682 -9.50 -13.50 15.08
N PHE A 683 -9.07 -13.03 13.91
CA PHE A 683 -9.93 -12.83 12.73
C PHE A 683 -10.00 -14.02 11.78
N GLY A 684 -9.38 -15.14 12.14
CA GLY A 684 -9.42 -16.42 11.44
C GLY A 684 -8.11 -17.18 11.59
N GLY A 685 -8.17 -18.50 11.59
CA GLY A 685 -6.99 -19.34 11.73
C GLY A 685 -7.20 -20.59 12.60
N TYR A 686 -6.11 -21.18 13.07
CA TYR A 686 -6.12 -22.33 13.96
C TYR A 686 -4.96 -22.31 14.96
N GLY A 687 -5.08 -23.05 16.04
CA GLY A 687 -4.00 -23.25 17.01
C GLY A 687 -4.06 -24.60 17.68
N LEU A 688 -2.89 -25.22 17.87
CA LEU A 688 -2.67 -26.37 18.75
C LEU A 688 -1.84 -25.91 19.94
N PHE A 689 -2.38 -25.97 21.14
CA PHE A 689 -1.74 -25.42 22.33
C PHE A 689 -2.10 -26.19 23.61
N LEU A 690 -1.36 -25.94 24.65
CA LEU A 690 -1.76 -26.31 26.02
C LEU A 690 -2.41 -25.08 26.68
N SER A 691 -3.65 -25.24 27.15
CA SER A 691 -4.40 -24.15 27.79
C SER A 691 -3.69 -23.65 29.05
N LYS A 692 -4.01 -22.42 29.50
CA LYS A 692 -3.60 -21.95 30.82
C LYS A 692 -4.24 -22.83 31.89
N GLY A 693 -3.48 -23.18 32.92
CA GLY A 693 -4.02 -23.84 34.10
C GLY A 693 -5.05 -22.92 34.79
N GLU A 694 -5.94 -23.49 35.61
CA GLU A 694 -6.86 -22.71 36.42
C GLU A 694 -6.10 -21.71 37.29
N PHE A 695 -6.48 -20.45 37.21
CA PHE A 695 -5.79 -19.33 37.89
C PHE A 695 -4.29 -19.18 37.57
N GLY A 696 -3.83 -19.68 36.39
CA GLY A 696 -2.41 -19.66 36.03
C GLY A 696 -1.54 -20.63 36.82
N ILE A 697 -2.15 -21.60 37.49
CA ILE A 697 -1.49 -22.65 38.28
C ILE A 697 -2.01 -24.01 37.79
N GLY A 698 -1.11 -24.87 37.36
CA GLY A 698 -1.45 -26.23 37.01
C GLY A 698 -1.01 -26.66 35.62
N ARG A 699 -1.49 -27.80 35.16
CA ARG A 699 -1.18 -28.38 33.86
C ARG A 699 -2.20 -27.95 32.85
N GLY A 700 -1.74 -27.56 31.66
CA GLY A 700 -2.62 -27.19 30.55
C GLY A 700 -3.23 -28.42 29.88
N LYS A 701 -4.50 -28.34 29.52
CA LYS A 701 -5.17 -29.30 28.65
C LYS A 701 -4.70 -29.13 27.19
N VAL A 702 -4.56 -30.23 26.47
CA VAL A 702 -4.31 -30.21 25.02
C VAL A 702 -5.54 -29.64 24.30
N VAL A 703 -5.39 -28.59 23.52
CA VAL A 703 -6.48 -27.97 22.78
C VAL A 703 -6.04 -27.80 21.33
N PHE A 704 -6.86 -28.28 20.39
CA PHE A 704 -6.86 -27.79 19.01
C PHE A 704 -8.11 -26.93 18.81
N LEU A 705 -7.94 -25.74 18.25
CA LEU A 705 -9.00 -24.80 17.99
C LEU A 705 -8.92 -24.31 16.54
N TYR A 706 -10.07 -24.37 15.85
CA TYR A 706 -10.26 -23.79 14.53
C TYR A 706 -11.19 -22.58 14.64
N ASN A 707 -10.72 -21.42 14.16
CA ASN A 707 -11.41 -20.15 14.18
C ASN A 707 -11.88 -19.78 12.76
N LEU A 708 -13.17 -19.96 12.51
CA LEU A 708 -13.81 -19.51 11.27
C LEU A 708 -14.10 -18.00 11.36
N LEU A 709 -13.13 -17.19 10.94
CA LEU A 709 -13.27 -15.74 10.65
C LEU A 709 -13.90 -14.91 11.80
N ASP A 710 -13.59 -15.21 13.04
CA ASP A 710 -14.21 -14.64 14.27
C ASP A 710 -15.73 -14.88 14.41
N LEU A 711 -16.32 -15.70 13.53
CA LEU A 711 -17.74 -16.02 13.53
C LEU A 711 -18.05 -17.27 14.37
N LYS A 712 -17.23 -18.28 14.26
CA LYS A 712 -17.41 -19.56 14.98
C LYS A 712 -16.06 -20.19 15.32
N ARG A 713 -15.93 -20.66 16.57
CA ARG A 713 -14.78 -21.45 17.02
C ARG A 713 -15.19 -22.86 17.27
N THR A 714 -14.46 -23.82 16.70
CA THR A 714 -14.65 -25.25 16.93
C THR A 714 -13.44 -25.78 17.69
N VAL A 715 -13.70 -26.50 18.79
CA VAL A 715 -12.69 -26.92 19.76
C VAL A 715 -12.63 -28.43 19.87
N TRP A 716 -11.41 -28.96 19.96
CA TRP A 716 -11.10 -30.32 20.35
C TRP A 716 -10.27 -30.26 21.61
N GLU A 717 -10.85 -30.65 22.75
CA GLU A 717 -10.20 -30.66 24.07
C GLU A 717 -9.76 -32.05 24.43
N GLY A 718 -8.48 -32.17 24.77
CA GLY A 718 -7.88 -33.40 25.31
C GLY A 718 -7.57 -33.29 26.81
N PRO A 719 -6.83 -34.27 27.37
CA PRO A 719 -6.46 -34.26 28.78
C PRO A 719 -5.34 -33.27 29.10
N GLU A 720 -5.12 -33.02 30.38
CA GLU A 720 -3.86 -32.49 30.90
C GLU A 720 -2.73 -33.50 30.66
N LEU A 721 -1.51 -32.97 30.37
CA LEU A 721 -0.35 -33.83 30.13
C LEU A 721 0.52 -33.96 31.37
N GLU A 722 0.86 -35.20 31.70
CA GLU A 722 1.85 -35.53 32.73
C GLU A 722 3.27 -35.08 32.27
N ALA A 723 4.21 -34.97 33.23
CA ALA A 723 5.61 -34.76 32.91
C ALA A 723 6.19 -35.90 32.07
N GLY A 724 6.91 -35.56 31.00
CA GLY A 724 7.53 -36.53 30.10
C GLY A 724 7.25 -36.28 28.63
N LYS A 725 7.56 -37.25 27.79
CA LYS A 725 7.38 -37.14 26.33
C LYS A 725 5.99 -37.55 25.90
N HIS A 726 5.40 -36.75 25.03
CA HIS A 726 4.07 -37.00 24.47
C HIS A 726 4.07 -36.78 22.95
N THR A 727 3.20 -37.54 22.29
CA THR A 727 2.85 -37.34 20.88
C THR A 727 1.41 -36.88 20.79
N ILE A 728 1.19 -35.70 20.25
CA ILE A 728 -0.13 -35.14 20.01
C ILE A 728 -0.34 -35.14 18.49
N VAL A 729 -1.48 -35.70 18.05
CA VAL A 729 -1.82 -35.74 16.61
C VAL A 729 -3.20 -35.16 16.41
N PHE A 730 -3.30 -34.25 15.49
CA PHE A 730 -4.58 -33.77 14.97
C PHE A 730 -4.72 -34.19 13.50
N ASP A 731 -5.75 -34.98 13.20
CA ASP A 731 -6.04 -35.50 11.86
C ASP A 731 -7.38 -34.93 11.39
N PHE A 732 -7.36 -34.22 10.25
CA PHE A 732 -8.54 -33.56 9.68
C PHE A 732 -8.84 -34.11 8.29
N LYS A 733 -10.14 -34.33 8.02
CA LYS A 733 -10.64 -34.72 6.71
C LYS A 733 -11.85 -33.90 6.34
N PRO A 734 -11.88 -33.24 5.17
CA PRO A 734 -13.09 -32.64 4.63
C PRO A 734 -14.08 -33.74 4.24
N ASP A 735 -15.39 -33.47 4.39
CA ASP A 735 -16.45 -34.43 4.06
C ASP A 735 -16.60 -34.61 2.54
N GLU A 736 -16.28 -33.56 1.77
CA GLU A 736 -16.29 -33.55 0.31
C GLU A 736 -15.24 -32.57 -0.24
N PRO A 737 -14.76 -32.72 -1.48
CA PRO A 737 -13.89 -31.74 -2.11
C PRO A 737 -14.60 -30.39 -2.36
N GLY A 738 -13.85 -29.29 -2.29
CA GLY A 738 -14.34 -27.94 -2.59
C GLY A 738 -13.98 -26.91 -1.54
N LEU A 739 -14.24 -25.62 -1.85
CA LEU A 739 -13.91 -24.51 -0.98
C LEU A 739 -14.85 -24.43 0.23
N GLY A 740 -14.28 -24.24 1.41
CA GLY A 740 -15.03 -23.98 2.64
C GLY A 740 -15.95 -25.13 3.11
N LYS A 741 -15.67 -26.37 2.71
CA LYS A 741 -16.52 -27.53 3.02
C LYS A 741 -16.45 -27.92 4.49
N ALA A 742 -17.52 -28.62 4.94
CA ALA A 742 -17.56 -29.27 6.23
C ALA A 742 -16.44 -30.29 6.38
N GLY A 743 -16.06 -30.59 7.61
CA GLY A 743 -15.06 -31.61 7.87
C GLY A 743 -14.99 -32.06 9.31
N THR A 744 -14.36 -33.22 9.50
CA THR A 744 -14.22 -33.86 10.81
C THR A 744 -12.75 -33.90 11.20
N GLY A 745 -12.47 -33.45 12.42
CA GLY A 745 -11.16 -33.53 13.07
C GLY A 745 -11.13 -34.56 14.22
N VAL A 746 -10.01 -35.24 14.37
CA VAL A 746 -9.77 -36.20 15.48
C VAL A 746 -8.46 -35.83 16.16
N LEU A 747 -8.53 -35.63 17.47
CA LEU A 747 -7.37 -35.34 18.32
C LEU A 747 -6.93 -36.61 19.05
N TYR A 748 -5.64 -36.91 18.94
CA TYR A 748 -5.02 -38.08 19.62
C TYR A 748 -3.93 -37.58 20.58
N VAL A 749 -3.81 -38.26 21.70
CA VAL A 749 -2.65 -38.12 22.62
C VAL A 749 -2.10 -39.53 22.88
N ASN A 750 -0.81 -39.71 22.58
CA ASN A 750 -0.10 -40.98 22.72
C ASN A 750 -0.85 -42.15 22.03
N GLY A 751 -1.37 -41.91 20.82
CA GLY A 751 -2.09 -42.87 20.00
C GLY A 751 -3.54 -43.16 20.41
N LYS A 752 -4.04 -42.54 21.47
CA LYS A 752 -5.45 -42.67 21.91
C LYS A 752 -6.27 -41.48 21.43
N ILE A 753 -7.46 -41.76 20.89
CA ILE A 753 -8.43 -40.70 20.57
C ILE A 753 -8.87 -40.04 21.88
N VAL A 754 -8.73 -38.73 21.99
CA VAL A 754 -9.13 -37.92 23.13
C VAL A 754 -10.31 -37.00 22.81
N ALA A 755 -10.43 -36.56 21.56
CA ALA A 755 -11.57 -35.79 21.10
C ALA A 755 -11.86 -36.06 19.59
N LYS A 756 -13.14 -35.97 19.23
CA LYS A 756 -13.60 -35.97 17.86
C LYS A 756 -14.71 -34.91 17.73
N ASN A 757 -14.55 -34.00 16.76
CA ASN A 757 -15.53 -32.94 16.52
C ASN A 757 -15.55 -32.61 15.02
N SER A 758 -16.52 -31.81 14.56
CA SER A 758 -16.65 -31.38 13.19
C SER A 758 -17.12 -29.93 13.10
N PHE A 759 -16.83 -29.27 12.01
CA PHE A 759 -17.40 -27.98 11.65
C PHE A 759 -18.17 -28.07 10.34
N GLU A 760 -19.21 -27.24 10.21
CA GLU A 760 -20.10 -27.22 9.05
C GLU A 760 -19.48 -26.47 7.86
N HIS A 761 -18.60 -25.52 8.15
CA HIS A 761 -17.93 -24.70 7.14
C HIS A 761 -16.48 -24.45 7.56
N GLY A 762 -15.55 -24.60 6.60
CA GLY A 762 -14.18 -24.15 6.72
C GLY A 762 -13.98 -22.75 6.12
N THR A 763 -12.77 -22.20 6.26
CA THR A 763 -12.37 -20.95 5.60
C THR A 763 -12.13 -21.24 4.11
N PRO A 764 -12.89 -20.58 3.20
CA PRO A 764 -12.84 -20.96 1.78
C PRO A 764 -11.56 -20.56 1.05
N VAL A 765 -11.03 -19.33 1.29
CA VAL A 765 -10.01 -18.73 0.45
C VAL A 765 -8.73 -18.43 1.22
N THR A 766 -8.80 -17.71 2.34
CA THR A 766 -7.60 -17.21 3.02
C THR A 766 -7.81 -16.99 4.52
N PHE A 767 -6.79 -17.25 5.32
CA PHE A 767 -6.63 -16.68 6.65
C PHE A 767 -6.09 -15.24 6.54
N PRO A 768 -6.15 -14.43 7.62
CA PRO A 768 -5.59 -13.08 7.65
C PRO A 768 -4.13 -13.04 7.25
N GLU A 769 -3.78 -12.09 6.36
CA GLU A 769 -2.40 -11.94 5.85
C GLU A 769 -1.48 -11.22 6.84
N ASP A 770 -2.07 -10.42 7.71
CA ASP A 770 -1.36 -9.70 8.77
C ASP A 770 -0.96 -10.60 9.94
N GLU A 771 -1.58 -11.75 10.08
CA GLU A 771 -1.18 -12.80 11.00
C GLU A 771 -0.11 -13.71 10.39
N THR A 772 0.62 -14.45 11.24
CA THR A 772 1.70 -15.33 10.79
C THR A 772 1.50 -16.77 11.24
N PHE A 773 2.28 -17.65 10.62
CA PHE A 773 2.49 -19.00 11.11
C PHE A 773 3.63 -18.99 12.13
N ASP A 774 3.34 -19.45 13.35
CA ASP A 774 4.26 -19.44 14.47
C ASP A 774 4.33 -20.84 15.11
N VAL A 775 5.52 -21.26 15.53
CA VAL A 775 5.78 -22.50 16.27
C VAL A 775 6.41 -22.16 17.62
N GLY A 776 5.89 -22.73 18.70
CA GLY A 776 6.38 -22.51 20.04
C GLY A 776 5.90 -21.23 20.72
N GLN A 777 5.15 -20.41 20.01
CA GLN A 777 4.48 -19.21 20.54
C GLN A 777 3.37 -18.73 19.64
N ASP A 778 2.54 -17.82 20.15
CA ASP A 778 1.69 -16.94 19.35
C ASP A 778 2.18 -15.51 19.55
N THR A 779 2.33 -14.73 18.48
CA THR A 779 3.02 -13.45 18.52
C THR A 779 2.12 -12.22 18.42
N ARG A 780 0.84 -12.37 17.94
CA ARG A 780 -0.05 -11.22 17.64
C ARG A 780 -1.39 -11.31 18.34
N THR A 781 -2.39 -11.91 17.70
CA THR A 781 -3.74 -12.00 18.26
C THR A 781 -4.13 -13.44 18.53
N GLY A 782 -4.75 -13.71 19.68
CA GLY A 782 -5.11 -15.07 20.05
C GLY A 782 -6.23 -15.65 19.19
N VAL A 783 -6.05 -16.88 18.67
CA VAL A 783 -7.12 -17.62 17.98
C VAL A 783 -8.28 -17.99 18.93
N ALA A 784 -8.01 -18.09 20.21
CA ALA A 784 -8.96 -18.46 21.25
C ALA A 784 -9.50 -17.23 22.00
N LEU A 785 -10.82 -17.24 22.24
CA LEU A 785 -11.52 -16.24 23.06
C LEU A 785 -12.25 -16.95 24.20
N LEU A 786 -12.68 -16.18 25.20
CA LEU A 786 -13.47 -16.65 26.36
C LEU A 786 -12.78 -17.81 27.09
N GLU A 787 -13.30 -19.00 26.96
CA GLU A 787 -12.92 -20.19 27.77
C GLU A 787 -11.43 -20.55 27.67
N TYR A 788 -10.84 -20.40 26.45
CA TYR A 788 -9.43 -20.73 26.20
C TYR A 788 -8.59 -19.47 25.95
N ARG A 789 -9.10 -18.31 26.36
CA ARG A 789 -8.45 -17.02 26.11
C ARG A 789 -7.03 -17.00 26.67
N TYR A 790 -6.14 -16.49 25.85
CA TYR A 790 -4.79 -16.10 26.22
C TYR A 790 -4.46 -14.74 25.62
N ASP A 791 -3.40 -14.10 26.11
CA ASP A 791 -2.86 -12.87 25.56
C ASP A 791 -1.49 -13.17 24.93
N ALA A 792 -1.22 -12.66 23.73
CA ALA A 792 0.08 -12.82 23.09
C ALA A 792 1.12 -11.85 23.72
N PRO A 793 2.40 -12.26 23.78
CA PRO A 793 2.93 -13.54 23.32
C PRO A 793 2.55 -14.70 24.24
N PHE A 794 2.06 -15.80 23.63
CA PHE A 794 1.69 -17.01 24.37
C PHE A 794 2.71 -18.11 24.09
N LYS A 795 3.84 -18.04 24.80
CA LYS A 795 4.98 -18.93 24.62
C LYS A 795 4.73 -20.30 25.23
N PHE A 796 5.09 -21.37 24.49
CA PHE A 796 5.07 -22.73 25.00
C PHE A 796 6.16 -22.93 26.06
N THR A 797 5.78 -23.37 27.26
CA THR A 797 6.69 -23.57 28.39
C THR A 797 7.28 -24.96 28.45
N GLY A 798 6.86 -25.89 27.56
CA GLY A 798 7.47 -27.19 27.35
C GLY A 798 8.58 -27.10 26.26
N LYS A 799 8.97 -28.28 25.74
CA LYS A 799 9.92 -28.40 24.64
C LYS A 799 9.24 -29.07 23.44
N ILE A 800 9.41 -28.50 22.25
CA ILE A 800 9.01 -29.13 20.99
C ILE A 800 10.21 -29.90 20.43
N ASP A 801 10.18 -31.24 20.51
CA ASP A 801 11.21 -32.07 19.92
C ASP A 801 11.05 -32.10 18.38
N LYS A 802 9.79 -32.22 17.88
CA LYS A 802 9.48 -32.23 16.46
C LYS A 802 8.00 -31.85 16.22
N LEU A 803 7.75 -31.06 15.22
CA LEU A 803 6.41 -30.77 14.69
C LEU A 803 6.38 -31.11 13.20
N THR A 804 5.40 -31.92 12.78
CA THR A 804 5.27 -32.34 11.37
C THR A 804 3.87 -32.07 10.87
N PHE A 805 3.78 -31.45 9.69
CA PHE A 805 2.55 -31.36 8.90
C PHE A 805 2.64 -32.34 7.75
N LYS A 806 1.58 -33.10 7.51
CA LYS A 806 1.37 -33.91 6.29
C LYS A 806 0.09 -33.44 5.64
N LEU A 807 0.17 -33.00 4.39
CA LEU A 807 -0.93 -32.46 3.61
C LEU A 807 -1.28 -33.42 2.48
N GLU A 808 -2.57 -33.48 2.14
CA GLU A 808 -2.99 -34.10 0.87
C GLU A 808 -2.39 -33.31 -0.31
N PRO A 809 -1.87 -34.00 -1.34
CA PRO A 809 -1.35 -33.33 -2.53
C PRO A 809 -2.39 -32.43 -3.19
N GLU A 810 -1.97 -31.30 -3.71
CA GLU A 810 -2.85 -30.49 -4.55
C GLU A 810 -3.25 -31.25 -5.81
N PRO A 811 -4.51 -31.13 -6.29
CA PRO A 811 -4.90 -31.71 -7.57
C PRO A 811 -3.95 -31.21 -8.66
N THR A 812 -3.38 -32.12 -9.45
CA THR A 812 -2.53 -31.73 -10.58
C THR A 812 -3.34 -30.94 -11.59
N ALA A 813 -2.74 -29.91 -12.22
CA ALA A 813 -3.39 -29.01 -13.18
C ALA A 813 -4.05 -29.73 -14.39
N ASP A 814 -3.80 -31.03 -14.58
CA ASP A 814 -4.37 -31.88 -15.63
C ASP A 814 -5.76 -32.45 -15.27
N ALA A 815 -6.19 -32.29 -14.02
CA ALA A 815 -7.54 -32.63 -13.59
C ALA A 815 -8.48 -31.42 -13.77
N LYS A 816 -8.74 -31.02 -15.04
CA LYS A 816 -9.86 -30.13 -15.33
C LYS A 816 -11.16 -30.93 -15.15
N PRO A 817 -12.17 -30.38 -14.42
CA PRO A 817 -13.52 -30.94 -14.41
C PRO A 817 -14.17 -30.83 -15.77
#